data_afba22dd36044af26116236e1962b9a3
#
_entry.id   afba22dd36044af26116236e1962b9a3
#
_cell.length_a   1.000
_cell.length_b   1.000
_cell.length_c   1.000
_cell.angle_alpha   90.00
_cell.angle_beta   90.00
_cell.angle_gamma   90.00
#
_symmetry.space_group_name_H-M   'P 1'
#
loop_
_entity.id
_entity.type
_entity.pdbx_description
1 polymer ?
#
loop_
_entity_poly.entity_id
_entity_poly.type
_entity_poly.pdbx_seq_one_letter_code
_entity_poly.pdbx_strand_id
1 'polypeptide(L)'
;VAVERVKKPIWKARWLPGLVVTLLCLLAAGSEPLSRLDWAAYDLSVGFASGRPVDDNVVVIGVDEASLQQLGPWPWPRDRFAQLVAQLHSARAAVIALAIPFDSAENLHGLDYLRHLQQDYGDEARVREVLGRAEAGLDSDGALGRAARKAGNVVFGMPYRFSASSRNDQLPPLDESVSAFALRDVAANRPAWFDFVPSVLTARTTAADRLYPPVAAIAAGAAGIGHLNGYPMAGGSLRAAPLVLQYGDRFFPSFSLLVAAHSLKLDRTHLTAAPGRGVQLDGNTFHTDPAMQAYPRYYRGRDGKSPFTTYSFADVYGKQVSAAEFRGKIVLIGLTVPSLVEMVDTPIGETMAPVVASAHVVSSLLNNDLFSVPEWAVWAQIAVLLVVGLYLMFVLPRFRFGTGLALSMVLLFLLANAHFMLMASQSLWLPLMVPTVALIAGVIVLALRRVLDERSMQLRGELDQAHRNLGQMLQSQGQFDPAFEKFRRCVVDDGLLEMLYNLGLDFERKRQFNRAVGVFNYILEHSPSFRDSRDRIRLNQEMEKMTALGKGFAANTGGGTLAMSYDKLQKPMLGRYQVEREIGRGAMGMVYLGRDPRIGRTVAIKTMALSQEFDEEQLADVKARFYREAETAGRLNHPNIVTVYDVGEEQDLSYIAMDFLQGKPLSAWCRPENLLPAEKIFDIIIKVAEALDYAHKQQVVHRDIKPANIMYDEKSGVVKVTDFGVACLVDSSKTKTGTVLGSPSYMSPEQLAGKKVDGRSDLFSLGVTFFQLLTGELPFVADSLASLMYKIANEKHVDVRILRPDLPTCVSTIVNRALYKDIEKRVQSGHHLANALRRCKQQITKDH
;
A
#
# COMPACT_ATOMS: atom_id res chain seq x y z
N VAL A 1 -21.10 -49.29 -21.41
CA VAL A 1 -20.14 -48.29 -21.87
C VAL A 1 -19.89 -47.36 -20.72
N ALA A 2 -18.68 -47.37 -20.18
CA ALA A 2 -18.29 -46.57 -19.01
C ALA A 2 -18.36 -45.09 -19.37
N VAL A 3 -19.18 -44.32 -18.63
CA VAL A 3 -19.19 -42.87 -18.66
C VAL A 3 -17.84 -42.42 -18.07
N GLU A 4 -16.90 -42.01 -18.90
CA GLU A 4 -15.68 -41.34 -18.50
C GLU A 4 -16.08 -40.12 -17.64
N ARG A 5 -15.87 -40.20 -16.32
CA ARG A 5 -15.95 -39.08 -15.41
C ARG A 5 -14.85 -38.09 -15.80
N VAL A 6 -15.19 -37.09 -16.61
CA VAL A 6 -14.34 -35.94 -16.88
C VAL A 6 -13.92 -35.37 -15.51
N LYS A 7 -12.66 -35.59 -15.13
CA LYS A 7 -12.08 -35.05 -13.89
C LYS A 7 -12.26 -33.54 -13.94
N LYS A 8 -13.15 -33.02 -13.07
CA LYS A 8 -13.30 -31.56 -12.93
C LYS A 8 -11.92 -30.95 -12.67
N PRO A 9 -11.50 -29.94 -13.42
CA PRO A 9 -10.19 -29.35 -13.25
C PRO A 9 -10.04 -28.81 -11.82
N ILE A 10 -8.86 -28.98 -11.22
CA ILE A 10 -8.53 -28.69 -9.80
C ILE A 10 -8.88 -27.26 -9.44
N TRP A 11 -8.74 -26.30 -10.38
CA TRP A 11 -9.09 -24.89 -10.16
C TRP A 11 -10.60 -24.65 -9.93
N LYS A 12 -11.49 -25.61 -10.24
CA LYS A 12 -12.91 -25.58 -9.89
C LYS A 12 -13.22 -26.16 -8.50
N ALA A 13 -12.22 -26.66 -7.79
CA ALA A 13 -12.42 -27.22 -6.46
C ALA A 13 -12.85 -26.14 -5.46
N ARG A 14 -13.86 -26.42 -4.63
CA ARG A 14 -14.40 -25.47 -3.66
C ARG A 14 -13.42 -25.09 -2.55
N TRP A 15 -12.45 -25.96 -2.25
CA TRP A 15 -11.44 -25.75 -1.20
C TRP A 15 -10.24 -24.90 -1.65
N LEU A 16 -9.98 -24.79 -2.96
CA LEU A 16 -8.80 -24.13 -3.50
C LEU A 16 -8.65 -22.66 -3.10
N PRO A 17 -9.69 -21.82 -3.13
CA PRO A 17 -9.56 -20.41 -2.70
C PRO A 17 -9.15 -20.29 -1.24
N GLY A 18 -9.68 -21.14 -0.35
CA GLY A 18 -9.27 -21.17 1.05
C GLY A 18 -7.79 -21.53 1.22
N LEU A 19 -7.30 -22.49 0.46
CA LEU A 19 -5.89 -22.86 0.45
C LEU A 19 -5.01 -21.69 -0.03
N VAL A 20 -5.39 -21.05 -1.14
CA VAL A 20 -4.62 -19.95 -1.73
C VAL A 20 -4.52 -18.78 -0.74
N VAL A 21 -5.63 -18.38 -0.12
CA VAL A 21 -5.62 -17.31 0.88
C VAL A 21 -4.73 -17.67 2.07
N THR A 22 -4.82 -18.91 2.57
CA THR A 22 -4.01 -19.37 3.70
C THR A 22 -2.52 -19.34 3.37
N LEU A 23 -2.12 -19.84 2.19
CA LEU A 23 -0.73 -19.80 1.73
C LEU A 23 -0.22 -18.38 1.53
N LEU A 24 -1.01 -17.49 0.93
CA LEU A 24 -0.65 -16.09 0.77
C LEU A 24 -0.45 -15.39 2.10
N CYS A 25 -1.34 -15.63 3.07
CA CYS A 25 -1.19 -15.07 4.42
C CYS A 25 0.01 -15.65 5.16
N LEU A 26 0.33 -16.93 4.95
CA LEU A 26 1.52 -17.55 5.53
C LEU A 26 2.81 -16.95 4.95
N LEU A 27 2.87 -16.75 3.64
CA LEU A 27 4.00 -16.09 2.97
C LEU A 27 4.14 -14.61 3.36
N ALA A 28 3.02 -13.94 3.58
CA ALA A 28 2.99 -12.55 3.97
C ALA A 28 3.13 -12.32 5.49
N ALA A 29 3.18 -13.37 6.31
CA ALA A 29 3.16 -13.27 7.77
C ALA A 29 4.28 -12.39 8.35
N GLY A 30 5.46 -12.33 7.69
CA GLY A 30 6.58 -11.46 8.06
C GLY A 30 6.60 -10.11 7.36
N SER A 31 5.56 -9.76 6.59
CA SER A 31 5.52 -8.50 5.85
C SER A 31 5.21 -7.29 6.74
N GLU A 32 5.78 -6.14 6.40
CA GLU A 32 5.57 -4.89 7.14
C GLU A 32 4.09 -4.48 7.30
N PRO A 33 3.20 -4.62 6.28
CA PRO A 33 1.79 -4.27 6.45
C PRO A 33 1.06 -5.11 7.51
N LEU A 34 1.33 -6.42 7.57
CA LEU A 34 0.69 -7.30 8.55
C LEU A 34 1.25 -7.09 9.95
N SER A 35 2.55 -6.85 10.08
CA SER A 35 3.14 -6.50 11.38
C SER A 35 2.63 -5.17 11.91
N ARG A 36 2.35 -4.19 11.05
CA ARG A 36 1.68 -2.93 11.46
C ARG A 36 0.28 -3.15 12.04
N LEU A 37 -0.47 -4.12 11.51
CA LEU A 37 -1.79 -4.48 12.06
C LEU A 37 -1.67 -5.15 13.43
N ASP A 38 -0.68 -6.05 13.61
CA ASP A 38 -0.41 -6.66 14.91
C ASP A 38 -0.03 -5.58 15.94
N TRP A 39 0.80 -4.61 15.55
CA TRP A 39 1.15 -3.48 16.41
C TRP A 39 -0.02 -2.56 16.72
N ALA A 40 -0.90 -2.30 15.77
CA ALA A 40 -2.11 -1.51 16.02
C ALA A 40 -3.07 -2.21 17.00
N ALA A 41 -3.20 -3.53 16.89
CA ALA A 41 -3.98 -4.33 17.84
C ALA A 41 -3.32 -4.36 19.24
N TYR A 42 -1.99 -4.42 19.27
CA TYR A 42 -1.23 -4.28 20.51
C TYR A 42 -1.51 -2.94 21.18
N ASP A 43 -1.34 -1.81 20.46
CA ASP A 43 -1.55 -0.46 21.01
C ASP A 43 -2.98 -0.30 21.56
N LEU A 44 -3.97 -0.77 20.82
CA LEU A 44 -5.36 -0.75 21.28
C LEU A 44 -5.53 -1.54 22.61
N SER A 45 -4.91 -2.71 22.69
CA SER A 45 -4.99 -3.58 23.86
C SER A 45 -4.27 -3.00 25.08
N VAL A 46 -3.09 -2.40 24.88
CA VAL A 46 -2.35 -1.69 25.93
C VAL A 46 -3.18 -0.51 26.46
N GLY A 47 -3.84 0.24 25.57
CA GLY A 47 -4.73 1.33 25.95
C GLY A 47 -5.84 0.90 26.92
N PHE A 48 -6.44 -0.28 26.72
CA PHE A 48 -7.43 -0.84 27.64
C PHE A 48 -6.82 -1.40 28.93
N ALA A 49 -5.59 -1.90 28.87
CA ALA A 49 -4.89 -2.48 30.02
C ALA A 49 -4.17 -1.43 30.89
N SER A 50 -4.22 -0.14 30.55
CA SER A 50 -3.47 0.95 31.19
C SER A 50 -3.96 1.38 32.58
N GLY A 51 -5.07 0.82 33.07
CA GLY A 51 -5.76 1.21 34.32
C GLY A 51 -5.14 0.68 35.62
N ARG A 52 -3.96 0.03 35.60
CA ARG A 52 -3.30 -0.42 36.83
C ARG A 52 -2.58 0.75 37.51
N PRO A 53 -2.43 0.72 38.85
CA PRO A 53 -1.68 1.75 39.57
C PRO A 53 -0.18 1.67 39.23
N VAL A 54 0.47 2.79 39.19
CA VAL A 54 1.95 2.89 39.11
C VAL A 54 2.60 2.55 40.44
N ASP A 55 3.90 2.32 40.44
CA ASP A 55 4.68 2.28 41.64
C ASP A 55 4.89 3.71 42.17
N ASP A 56 4.26 4.05 43.27
CA ASP A 56 4.34 5.36 43.91
C ASP A 56 5.78 5.74 44.37
N ASN A 57 6.70 4.78 44.34
CA ASN A 57 8.10 5.04 44.69
C ASN A 57 8.90 5.68 43.55
N VAL A 58 8.36 5.71 42.33
CA VAL A 58 9.02 6.32 41.18
C VAL A 58 8.62 7.79 41.06
N VAL A 59 9.61 8.68 41.10
CA VAL A 59 9.45 10.12 40.97
C VAL A 59 10.32 10.65 39.83
N VAL A 60 9.82 11.61 39.09
CA VAL A 60 10.54 12.23 37.98
C VAL A 60 10.93 13.67 38.36
N ILE A 61 12.18 14.05 38.14
CA ILE A 61 12.63 15.44 38.16
C ILE A 61 12.91 15.86 36.71
N GLY A 62 12.07 16.74 36.19
CA GLY A 62 12.18 17.23 34.82
C GLY A 62 13.01 18.49 34.71
N VAL A 63 13.95 18.53 33.75
CA VAL A 63 14.45 19.81 33.25
C VAL A 63 13.36 20.36 32.33
N ASP A 64 12.53 21.22 32.90
CA ASP A 64 11.35 21.80 32.29
C ASP A 64 11.55 23.28 31.90
N GLU A 65 10.55 23.89 31.27
CA GLU A 65 10.60 25.29 30.85
C GLU A 65 10.84 26.24 32.04
N ALA A 66 10.25 25.95 33.19
CA ALA A 66 10.46 26.77 34.42
C ALA A 66 11.93 26.70 34.88
N SER A 67 12.54 25.52 34.74
CA SER A 67 13.95 25.34 35.06
C SER A 67 14.86 26.12 34.12
N LEU A 68 14.54 26.18 32.81
CA LEU A 68 15.30 26.98 31.84
C LEU A 68 15.18 28.48 32.10
N GLN A 69 14.00 28.95 32.52
CA GLN A 69 13.78 30.35 32.85
C GLN A 69 14.54 30.78 34.11
N GLN A 70 14.57 29.91 35.12
CA GLN A 70 15.21 30.25 36.42
C GLN A 70 16.71 30.05 36.42
N LEU A 71 17.20 28.99 35.78
CA LEU A 71 18.60 28.58 35.83
C LEU A 71 19.40 28.94 34.58
N GLY A 72 18.74 29.51 33.57
CA GLY A 72 19.34 29.90 32.30
C GLY A 72 19.33 28.78 31.22
N PRO A 73 19.85 29.10 30.03
CA PRO A 73 19.78 28.19 28.89
C PRO A 73 20.57 26.90 29.11
N TRP A 74 20.08 25.83 28.48
CA TRP A 74 20.74 24.55 28.40
C TRP A 74 21.90 24.56 27.38
N PRO A 75 23.02 23.85 27.55
CA PRO A 75 23.33 22.91 28.65
C PRO A 75 23.86 23.59 29.92
N TRP A 76 23.54 22.99 31.09
CA TRP A 76 24.00 23.51 32.38
C TRP A 76 25.32 22.88 32.82
N PRO A 77 26.12 23.63 33.62
CA PRO A 77 27.32 23.10 34.26
C PRO A 77 27.00 21.89 35.15
N ARG A 78 27.89 20.90 35.15
CA ARG A 78 27.69 19.61 35.83
C ARG A 78 27.74 19.72 37.34
N ASP A 79 28.30 20.77 37.86
CA ASP A 79 28.29 21.08 39.28
C ASP A 79 26.86 21.23 39.86
N ARG A 80 25.90 21.70 39.06
CA ARG A 80 24.49 21.76 39.43
C ARG A 80 23.92 20.37 39.68
N PHE A 81 24.26 19.42 38.81
CA PHE A 81 23.86 18.02 38.97
C PHE A 81 24.56 17.39 40.18
N ALA A 82 25.82 17.73 40.41
CA ALA A 82 26.54 17.29 41.62
C ALA A 82 25.85 17.75 42.91
N GLN A 83 25.39 19.02 42.92
CA GLN A 83 24.64 19.57 44.05
C GLN A 83 23.29 18.89 44.25
N LEU A 84 22.55 18.67 43.12
CA LEU A 84 21.26 17.96 43.19
C LEU A 84 21.45 16.52 43.69
N VAL A 85 22.45 15.79 43.19
CA VAL A 85 22.79 14.44 43.67
C VAL A 85 23.10 14.47 45.18
N ALA A 86 23.86 15.44 45.66
CA ALA A 86 24.17 15.57 47.09
C ALA A 86 22.91 15.88 47.92
N GLN A 87 21.99 16.71 47.41
CA GLN A 87 20.72 16.98 48.08
C GLN A 87 19.83 15.71 48.17
N LEU A 88 19.69 14.97 47.08
CA LEU A 88 18.88 13.75 47.00
C LEU A 88 19.51 12.63 47.88
N HIS A 89 20.83 12.53 47.89
CA HIS A 89 21.54 11.62 48.82
C HIS A 89 21.23 11.97 50.28
N SER A 90 21.27 13.26 50.60
CA SER A 90 20.92 13.74 51.97
C SER A 90 19.47 13.47 52.34
N ALA A 91 18.57 13.54 51.35
CA ALA A 91 17.17 13.17 51.46
C ALA A 91 16.93 11.65 51.57
N ARG A 92 17.98 10.83 51.44
CA ARG A 92 17.95 9.36 51.45
C ARG A 92 17.09 8.78 50.32
N ALA A 93 17.23 9.30 49.10
CA ALA A 93 16.67 8.67 47.90
C ALA A 93 17.23 7.24 47.75
N ALA A 94 16.39 6.28 47.38
CA ALA A 94 16.80 4.89 47.18
C ALA A 94 17.74 4.75 45.99
N VAL A 95 17.39 5.38 44.87
CA VAL A 95 18.19 5.43 43.66
C VAL A 95 18.08 6.84 43.06
N ILE A 96 19.20 7.35 42.54
CA ILE A 96 19.29 8.62 41.80
C ILE A 96 19.71 8.26 40.38
N ALA A 97 18.85 8.46 39.44
CA ALA A 97 19.04 8.01 38.07
C ALA A 97 19.03 9.18 37.08
N LEU A 98 20.16 9.42 36.41
CA LEU A 98 20.30 10.53 35.46
C LEU A 98 20.15 10.02 34.01
N ALA A 99 19.00 10.26 33.43
CA ALA A 99 18.68 9.96 32.02
C ALA A 99 19.17 11.09 31.09
N ILE A 100 20.34 11.61 31.34
CA ILE A 100 20.96 12.72 30.60
C ILE A 100 22.33 12.24 30.11
N PRO A 101 22.70 12.52 28.82
CA PRO A 101 24.01 12.19 28.31
C PRO A 101 25.09 13.08 28.89
N PHE A 102 26.20 12.47 29.33
CA PHE A 102 27.41 13.14 29.82
C PHE A 102 28.65 12.61 29.10
N ASP A 103 28.51 12.43 27.76
CA ASP A 103 29.46 11.77 26.87
C ASP A 103 30.60 12.64 26.37
N SER A 104 30.53 13.93 26.63
CA SER A 104 31.58 14.91 26.30
C SER A 104 32.10 15.62 27.57
N ALA A 105 33.39 15.84 27.70
CA ALA A 105 33.94 16.60 28.77
C ALA A 105 33.42 18.06 28.76
N GLU A 106 33.17 18.61 29.94
CA GLU A 106 32.79 20.01 30.02
C GLU A 106 34.05 20.88 29.77
N ASN A 107 34.03 21.58 28.63
CA ASN A 107 35.18 22.35 28.15
C ASN A 107 35.22 23.75 28.80
N LEU A 108 35.68 23.83 30.02
CA LEU A 108 35.90 25.11 30.67
C LEU A 108 37.31 25.59 30.30
N HIS A 109 37.40 26.60 29.42
CA HIS A 109 38.69 27.17 29.00
C HIS A 109 39.64 27.50 30.15
N GLY A 110 39.12 27.78 31.34
CA GLY A 110 39.88 28.01 32.56
C GLY A 110 40.58 26.75 33.11
N LEU A 111 40.02 25.57 32.92
CA LEU A 111 40.56 24.31 33.45
C LEU A 111 41.85 23.90 32.71
N ASP A 112 41.85 24.01 31.39
CA ASP A 112 43.02 23.71 30.57
C ASP A 112 44.16 24.68 30.85
N TYR A 113 43.84 25.97 31.05
CA TYR A 113 44.77 26.97 31.41
C TYR A 113 45.39 26.69 32.79
N LEU A 114 44.58 26.29 33.77
CA LEU A 114 45.11 25.89 35.10
C LEU A 114 45.97 24.64 35.03
N ARG A 115 45.67 23.66 34.21
CA ARG A 115 46.49 22.45 34.02
C ARG A 115 47.84 22.82 33.34
N HIS A 116 47.87 23.74 32.40
CA HIS A 116 49.14 24.25 31.86
C HIS A 116 49.94 24.98 32.93
N LEU A 117 49.33 25.87 33.71
CA LEU A 117 50.00 26.52 34.82
C LEU A 117 50.54 25.53 35.86
N GLN A 118 49.84 24.44 36.12
CA GLN A 118 50.28 23.39 37.05
C GLN A 118 51.46 22.58 36.52
N GLN A 119 51.54 22.41 35.16
CA GLN A 119 52.72 21.82 34.50
C GLN A 119 53.91 22.74 34.55
N ASP A 120 53.70 24.05 34.33
CA ASP A 120 54.81 25.03 34.24
C ASP A 120 55.35 25.48 35.60
N TYR A 121 54.46 25.56 36.63
CA TYR A 121 54.81 26.15 37.93
C TYR A 121 54.48 25.23 39.10
N GLY A 122 54.16 23.93 38.87
CA GLY A 122 53.74 22.99 39.90
C GLY A 122 54.87 22.48 40.83
N ASP A 123 56.10 22.93 40.67
CA ASP A 123 57.23 22.51 41.53
C ASP A 123 57.17 23.10 42.93
N GLU A 124 56.54 24.26 43.07
CA GLU A 124 56.36 24.86 44.39
C GLU A 124 55.15 24.28 45.14
N ALA A 125 55.30 23.73 46.30
CA ALA A 125 54.29 23.07 47.10
C ALA A 125 53.07 23.97 47.33
N ARG A 126 53.23 25.24 47.52
CA ARG A 126 52.20 26.23 47.79
C ARG A 126 51.42 26.60 46.52
N VAL A 127 52.14 26.72 45.43
CA VAL A 127 51.52 26.97 44.09
C VAL A 127 50.68 25.75 43.65
N ARG A 128 51.21 24.56 43.81
CA ARG A 128 50.52 23.30 43.52
C ARG A 128 49.24 23.16 44.37
N GLU A 129 49.25 23.53 45.63
CA GLU A 129 48.07 23.48 46.50
C GLU A 129 47.00 24.48 46.04
N VAL A 130 47.40 25.71 45.72
CA VAL A 130 46.45 26.74 45.20
C VAL A 130 45.89 26.38 43.87
N LEU A 131 46.70 25.96 42.90
CA LEU A 131 46.29 25.53 41.59
C LEU A 131 45.43 24.28 41.67
N GLY A 132 45.76 23.33 42.52
CA GLY A 132 44.94 22.12 42.75
C GLY A 132 43.56 22.44 43.36
N ARG A 133 43.47 23.44 44.24
CA ARG A 133 42.17 23.90 44.77
C ARG A 133 41.35 24.61 43.67
N ALA A 134 42.01 25.41 42.84
CA ALA A 134 41.37 26.09 41.75
C ALA A 134 40.88 25.10 40.67
N GLU A 135 41.71 24.10 40.31
CA GLU A 135 41.33 23.01 39.43
C GLU A 135 40.15 22.24 39.98
N ALA A 136 40.21 21.84 41.26
CA ALA A 136 39.10 21.12 41.91
C ALA A 136 37.79 21.91 41.95
N GLY A 137 37.85 23.26 41.95
CA GLY A 137 36.70 24.16 41.90
C GLY A 137 36.11 24.31 40.50
N LEU A 138 36.92 24.14 39.43
CA LEU A 138 36.50 24.23 38.07
C LEU A 138 36.19 22.86 37.43
N ASP A 139 36.66 21.77 38.04
CA ASP A 139 36.41 20.40 37.54
C ASP A 139 35.00 19.94 37.88
N SER A 140 34.04 20.40 37.12
CA SER A 140 32.61 20.08 37.28
C SER A 140 32.30 18.61 36.96
N ASP A 141 32.98 17.98 35.98
CA ASP A 141 32.88 16.55 35.70
C ASP A 141 33.32 15.71 36.88
N GLY A 142 34.50 16.04 37.45
CA GLY A 142 35.01 15.40 38.67
C GLY A 142 34.14 15.68 39.89
N ALA A 143 33.54 16.88 40.01
CA ALA A 143 32.60 17.20 41.08
C ALA A 143 31.36 16.28 41.05
N LEU A 144 30.77 16.06 39.86
CA LEU A 144 29.64 15.14 39.67
C LEU A 144 30.04 13.68 39.94
N GLY A 145 31.21 13.24 39.47
CA GLY A 145 31.75 11.92 39.76
C GLY A 145 32.01 11.69 41.26
N ARG A 146 32.55 12.68 41.97
CA ARG A 146 32.74 12.62 43.43
C ARG A 146 31.41 12.59 44.20
N ALA A 147 30.43 13.39 43.78
CA ALA A 147 29.09 13.39 44.37
C ALA A 147 28.40 12.03 44.19
N ALA A 148 28.48 11.46 42.97
CA ALA A 148 27.93 10.15 42.65
C ALA A 148 28.58 9.03 43.49
N ARG A 149 29.92 9.03 43.61
CA ARG A 149 30.66 8.06 44.43
C ARG A 149 30.28 8.14 45.90
N LYS A 150 30.15 9.36 46.43
CA LYS A 150 29.72 9.57 47.80
C LYS A 150 28.30 9.09 48.07
N ALA A 151 27.41 9.29 47.07
CA ALA A 151 26.02 8.82 47.16
C ALA A 151 25.92 7.29 47.06
N GLY A 152 26.74 6.64 46.22
CA GLY A 152 26.85 5.19 46.11
C GLY A 152 25.66 4.51 45.44
N ASN A 153 24.63 5.29 45.04
CA ASN A 153 23.40 4.80 44.45
C ASN A 153 23.00 5.60 43.19
N VAL A 154 23.98 6.14 42.45
CA VAL A 154 23.74 6.95 41.23
C VAL A 154 23.93 6.11 40.00
N VAL A 155 22.89 6.05 39.16
CA VAL A 155 22.88 5.37 37.87
C VAL A 155 22.89 6.40 36.76
N PHE A 156 23.79 6.25 35.79
CA PHE A 156 23.88 7.12 34.62
C PHE A 156 23.37 6.46 33.34
N GLY A 157 22.72 7.25 32.50
CA GLY A 157 22.30 6.85 31.19
C GLY A 157 23.41 6.97 30.14
N MET A 158 23.49 6.02 29.25
CA MET A 158 24.42 5.96 28.12
C MET A 158 23.65 5.87 26.79
N PRO A 159 23.65 6.93 26.02
CA PRO A 159 23.10 6.85 24.65
C PRO A 159 23.88 5.87 23.77
N TYR A 160 23.23 5.36 22.74
CA TYR A 160 23.88 4.49 21.76
C TYR A 160 23.35 4.76 20.35
N ARG A 161 24.14 4.35 19.35
CA ARG A 161 23.69 4.32 17.96
C ARG A 161 23.40 2.89 17.55
N PHE A 162 22.23 2.67 16.96
CA PHE A 162 21.80 1.37 16.50
C PHE A 162 22.58 0.93 15.26
N SER A 163 22.93 -0.35 15.20
CA SER A 163 23.50 -0.97 14.00
C SER A 163 22.51 -1.94 13.37
N ALA A 164 22.19 -1.71 12.09
CA ALA A 164 21.42 -2.66 11.28
C ALA A 164 22.24 -3.85 10.80
N SER A 165 23.58 -3.77 10.87
CA SER A 165 24.50 -4.82 10.43
C SER A 165 25.35 -5.31 11.58
N SER A 166 25.32 -6.61 11.83
CA SER A 166 26.15 -7.26 12.89
C SER A 166 27.61 -7.48 12.47
N ARG A 167 28.20 -6.62 11.63
CA ARG A 167 29.62 -6.74 11.27
C ARG A 167 30.49 -6.15 12.37
N ASN A 168 31.27 -7.04 13.00
CA ASN A 168 32.14 -6.79 14.15
C ASN A 168 33.46 -6.06 13.79
N ASP A 169 33.64 -5.64 12.53
CA ASP A 169 34.99 -5.47 12.01
C ASP A 169 35.68 -4.13 12.32
N GLN A 170 35.01 -3.16 12.98
CA GLN A 170 35.65 -1.88 13.37
C GLN A 170 34.87 -1.12 14.47
N LEU A 171 34.51 -1.76 15.56
CA LEU A 171 33.88 -1.05 16.67
C LEU A 171 34.93 -0.20 17.42
N PRO A 172 34.62 1.05 17.81
CA PRO A 172 35.49 1.86 18.64
C PRO A 172 35.82 1.15 19.95
N PRO A 173 37.07 1.18 20.43
CA PRO A 173 37.44 0.59 21.71
C PRO A 173 36.71 1.33 22.84
N LEU A 174 36.20 0.59 23.81
CA LEU A 174 35.60 1.15 25.03
C LEU A 174 36.67 1.33 26.09
N ASP A 175 36.54 2.44 26.84
CA ASP A 175 37.31 2.66 28.06
C ASP A 175 37.08 1.49 29.04
N GLU A 176 38.12 1.09 29.73
CA GLU A 176 38.10 0.01 30.73
C GLU A 176 37.10 0.29 31.85
N SER A 177 37.01 1.57 32.27
CA SER A 177 36.03 2.03 33.26
C SER A 177 34.55 1.75 32.85
N VAL A 178 34.23 1.87 31.57
CA VAL A 178 32.89 1.60 31.03
C VAL A 178 32.70 0.11 30.77
N SER A 179 33.73 -0.55 30.24
CA SER A 179 33.74 -1.98 30.03
C SER A 179 33.42 -2.81 31.27
N ALA A 180 33.80 -2.27 32.41
CA ALA A 180 33.52 -2.85 33.73
C ALA A 180 31.99 -2.96 34.01
N PHE A 181 31.12 -2.19 33.35
CA PHE A 181 29.64 -2.24 33.52
C PHE A 181 28.94 -3.26 32.61
N ALA A 182 29.65 -3.93 31.72
CA ALA A 182 29.10 -5.05 30.96
C ALA A 182 28.67 -6.20 31.90
N LEU A 183 27.65 -6.94 31.44
CA LEU A 183 27.18 -8.15 32.13
C LEU A 183 28.26 -9.25 32.06
N ARG A 184 28.45 -9.99 33.16
CA ARG A 184 29.43 -11.09 33.23
C ARG A 184 28.81 -12.43 32.79
N ASP A 185 27.55 -12.65 33.17
CA ASP A 185 26.84 -13.88 32.95
C ASP A 185 25.79 -13.71 31.84
N VAL A 186 26.15 -14.08 30.62
CA VAL A 186 25.24 -14.20 29.49
C VAL A 186 25.25 -15.66 29.07
N ALA A 187 24.12 -16.33 29.27
CA ALA A 187 23.97 -17.73 28.92
C ALA A 187 23.97 -17.90 27.39
N ALA A 188 24.97 -18.65 26.90
CA ALA A 188 25.11 -18.92 25.46
C ALA A 188 24.06 -19.90 24.89
N ASN A 189 23.13 -20.37 25.71
CA ASN A 189 22.19 -21.43 25.30
C ASN A 189 21.02 -20.89 24.49
N ARG A 190 21.19 -20.92 23.16
CA ARG A 190 20.02 -20.95 22.22
C ARG A 190 19.44 -22.39 22.24
N PRO A 191 18.13 -22.58 22.41
CA PRO A 191 17.52 -23.89 22.22
C PRO A 191 17.83 -24.40 20.80
N ALA A 192 18.21 -25.68 20.65
CA ALA A 192 18.62 -26.29 19.38
C ALA A 192 17.56 -26.18 18.25
N TRP A 193 16.28 -26.01 18.58
CA TRP A 193 15.19 -25.82 17.61
C TRP A 193 15.20 -24.42 16.96
N PHE A 194 15.91 -23.44 17.54
CA PHE A 194 16.09 -22.11 16.96
C PHE A 194 16.88 -22.13 15.64
N ASP A 195 17.71 -23.15 15.42
CA ASP A 195 18.50 -23.28 14.21
C ASP A 195 17.65 -23.74 13.01
N PHE A 196 16.45 -24.27 13.25
CA PHE A 196 15.49 -24.66 12.24
C PHE A 196 14.48 -23.56 11.84
N VAL A 197 14.47 -22.43 12.54
CA VAL A 197 13.60 -21.30 12.23
C VAL A 197 14.32 -20.38 11.24
N PRO A 198 13.69 -20.02 10.10
CA PRO A 198 14.29 -19.11 9.15
C PRO A 198 14.79 -17.83 9.84
N SER A 199 15.97 -17.35 9.46
CA SER A 199 16.62 -16.17 10.06
C SER A 199 15.77 -14.89 10.05
N VAL A 200 14.73 -14.85 9.23
CA VAL A 200 13.70 -13.78 9.17
C VAL A 200 12.81 -13.77 10.42
N LEU A 201 12.66 -14.91 11.11
CA LEU A 201 11.83 -15.07 12.31
C LEU A 201 12.66 -15.05 13.61
N THR A 202 13.99 -15.07 13.52
CA THR A 202 14.89 -14.99 14.66
C THR A 202 15.45 -13.59 14.78
N ALA A 203 14.77 -12.73 15.53
CA ALA A 203 15.31 -11.41 15.87
C ALA A 203 16.63 -11.58 16.62
N ARG A 204 17.69 -10.90 16.17
CA ARG A 204 18.98 -10.85 16.88
C ARG A 204 18.86 -9.85 18.02
N THR A 205 19.62 -10.08 19.10
CA THR A 205 19.76 -9.10 20.17
C THR A 205 20.06 -7.72 19.58
N THR A 206 19.42 -6.69 20.11
CA THR A 206 19.62 -5.32 19.65
C THR A 206 21.10 -4.97 19.75
N ALA A 207 21.73 -4.63 18.64
CA ALA A 207 23.16 -4.34 18.58
C ALA A 207 23.41 -2.84 18.35
N ALA A 208 24.47 -2.33 18.99
CA ALA A 208 24.97 -0.98 18.74
C ALA A 208 26.30 -1.01 17.97
N ASP A 209 26.53 -0.01 17.14
CA ASP A 209 27.83 0.25 16.50
C ASP A 209 28.61 1.33 17.23
N ARG A 210 27.97 2.10 18.10
CA ARG A 210 28.62 3.12 18.93
C ARG A 210 27.86 3.31 20.24
N LEU A 211 28.63 3.40 21.34
CA LEU A 211 28.15 3.79 22.64
C LEU A 211 28.70 5.19 22.98
N TYR A 212 27.90 5.97 23.69
CA TYR A 212 28.27 7.31 24.17
C TYR A 212 28.24 7.31 25.69
N PRO A 213 29.25 6.69 26.35
CA PRO A 213 29.30 6.60 27.82
C PRO A 213 29.60 7.96 28.46
N PRO A 214 29.25 8.14 29.72
CA PRO A 214 29.70 9.28 30.49
C PRO A 214 31.22 9.37 30.50
N VAL A 215 31.78 10.60 30.52
CA VAL A 215 33.22 10.81 30.65
C VAL A 215 33.81 10.06 31.85
N ALA A 216 35.06 9.63 31.75
CA ALA A 216 35.72 8.75 32.74
C ALA A 216 35.61 9.26 34.16
N ALA A 217 35.74 10.60 34.41
CA ALA A 217 35.62 11.22 35.72
C ALA A 217 34.24 10.98 36.36
N ILE A 218 33.17 10.99 35.56
CA ILE A 218 31.79 10.71 36.03
C ILE A 218 31.58 9.21 36.16
N ALA A 219 32.01 8.44 35.13
CA ALA A 219 31.86 6.99 35.09
C ALA A 219 32.50 6.31 36.33
N ALA A 220 33.66 6.79 36.75
CA ALA A 220 34.36 6.28 37.95
C ALA A 220 33.58 6.44 39.27
N GLY A 221 32.57 7.31 39.31
CA GLY A 221 31.70 7.51 40.50
C GLY A 221 30.35 6.80 40.38
N ALA A 222 30.01 6.21 39.23
CA ALA A 222 28.72 5.59 38.98
C ALA A 222 28.54 4.29 39.76
N ALA A 223 27.36 4.07 40.34
CA ALA A 223 26.91 2.77 40.82
C ALA A 223 26.54 1.85 39.65
N GLY A 224 26.00 2.43 38.55
CA GLY A 224 25.66 1.74 37.33
C GLY A 224 25.67 2.67 36.12
N ILE A 225 26.03 2.11 34.96
CA ILE A 225 25.91 2.78 33.67
C ILE A 225 25.10 1.86 32.76
N GLY A 226 23.94 2.32 32.33
CA GLY A 226 23.05 1.55 31.47
C GLY A 226 22.66 2.30 30.22
N HIS A 227 22.41 1.56 29.14
CA HIS A 227 21.97 2.21 27.88
C HIS A 227 20.58 2.82 28.06
N LEU A 228 20.38 4.00 27.46
CA LEU A 228 19.09 4.67 27.44
C LEU A 228 18.17 3.99 26.40
N ASN A 229 16.91 3.75 26.79
CA ASN A 229 15.90 3.25 25.89
C ASN A 229 15.54 4.37 24.89
N GLY A 230 15.52 4.09 23.60
CA GLY A 230 15.31 5.22 22.73
C GLY A 230 15.17 5.00 21.25
N TYR A 231 14.57 3.89 20.79
CA TYR A 231 14.21 3.84 19.38
C TYR A 231 12.72 3.50 19.20
N PRO A 232 11.95 4.38 18.53
CA PRO A 232 10.61 4.01 18.10
C PRO A 232 10.72 2.85 17.11
N MET A 233 9.90 1.82 17.32
CA MET A 233 9.73 0.72 16.36
C MET A 233 9.03 1.21 15.09
N ALA A 234 9.02 0.38 14.06
CA ALA A 234 8.25 0.63 12.84
C ALA A 234 6.83 1.13 13.16
N GLY A 235 6.54 2.38 12.79
CA GLY A 235 5.28 3.05 13.13
C GLY A 235 5.37 4.13 14.22
N GLY A 236 6.59 4.49 14.69
CA GLY A 236 6.82 5.70 15.49
C GLY A 236 6.61 5.57 17.01
N SER A 237 5.90 4.55 17.52
CA SER A 237 5.62 4.41 18.94
C SER A 237 6.67 3.57 19.68
N LEU A 238 7.01 3.98 20.92
CA LEU A 238 7.91 3.26 21.80
C LEU A 238 7.16 2.09 22.48
N ARG A 239 7.09 0.94 21.80
CA ARG A 239 6.36 -0.25 22.27
C ARG A 239 7.22 -1.19 23.10
N ALA A 240 8.50 -1.26 22.76
CA ALA A 240 9.44 -2.16 23.38
C ALA A 240 10.68 -1.42 23.88
N ALA A 241 11.24 -1.92 24.96
CA ALA A 241 12.47 -1.44 25.58
C ALA A 241 13.49 -2.58 25.59
N PRO A 242 14.65 -2.44 24.91
CA PRO A 242 15.70 -3.44 25.04
C PRO A 242 16.23 -3.44 26.47
N LEU A 243 16.17 -4.59 27.14
CA LEU A 243 16.73 -4.73 28.49
C LEU A 243 18.23 -4.95 28.47
N VAL A 244 18.73 -5.52 27.39
CA VAL A 244 20.15 -5.79 27.17
C VAL A 244 20.53 -5.42 25.76
N LEU A 245 21.63 -4.69 25.59
CA LEU A 245 22.20 -4.23 24.33
C LEU A 245 23.52 -4.95 24.07
N GLN A 246 23.72 -5.42 22.85
CA GLN A 246 24.98 -6.03 22.42
C GLN A 246 25.92 -4.98 21.79
N TYR A 247 27.18 -4.97 22.25
CA TYR A 247 28.26 -4.19 21.65
C TYR A 247 29.50 -5.08 21.51
N GLY A 248 29.77 -5.51 20.27
CA GLY A 248 30.78 -6.51 20.01
C GLY A 248 30.45 -7.85 20.68
N ASP A 249 31.34 -8.28 21.54
CA ASP A 249 31.23 -9.49 22.38
C ASP A 249 30.63 -9.21 23.75
N ARG A 250 30.35 -7.95 24.08
CA ARG A 250 29.86 -7.52 25.38
C ARG A 250 28.39 -7.17 25.36
N PHE A 251 27.75 -7.32 26.52
CA PHE A 251 26.35 -7.04 26.73
C PHE A 251 26.17 -6.01 27.83
N PHE A 252 25.43 -4.96 27.56
CA PHE A 252 25.19 -3.87 28.50
C PHE A 252 23.71 -3.87 28.91
N PRO A 253 23.43 -3.78 30.23
CA PRO A 253 22.05 -3.66 30.72
C PRO A 253 21.46 -2.30 30.42
N SER A 254 20.11 -2.23 30.28
CA SER A 254 19.42 -0.96 30.13
C SER A 254 19.48 -0.13 31.42
N PHE A 255 19.39 1.18 31.24
CA PHE A 255 19.27 2.15 32.35
C PHE A 255 18.09 1.78 33.25
N SER A 256 16.92 1.50 32.71
CA SER A 256 15.72 1.16 33.48
C SER A 256 15.90 -0.15 34.28
N LEU A 257 16.57 -1.15 33.72
CA LEU A 257 16.85 -2.41 34.40
C LEU A 257 17.80 -2.21 35.57
N LEU A 258 18.85 -1.41 35.39
CA LEU A 258 19.78 -1.09 36.48
C LEU A 258 19.10 -0.29 37.59
N VAL A 259 18.26 0.68 37.23
CA VAL A 259 17.49 1.45 38.24
C VAL A 259 16.59 0.51 39.04
N ALA A 260 15.89 -0.40 38.40
CA ALA A 260 15.07 -1.41 39.08
C ALA A 260 15.92 -2.32 39.98
N ALA A 261 17.08 -2.82 39.49
CA ALA A 261 17.98 -3.65 40.28
C ALA A 261 18.51 -2.93 41.52
N HIS A 262 19.02 -1.71 41.36
CA HIS A 262 19.53 -0.92 42.48
C HIS A 262 18.46 -0.56 43.50
N SER A 263 17.21 -0.37 43.11
CA SER A 263 16.09 -0.14 44.02
C SER A 263 15.82 -1.34 44.93
N LEU A 264 16.09 -2.54 44.43
CA LEU A 264 16.01 -3.80 45.16
C LEU A 264 17.30 -4.11 45.94
N LYS A 265 18.28 -3.19 45.95
CA LYS A 265 19.62 -3.33 46.54
C LYS A 265 20.43 -4.47 45.92
N LEU A 266 20.18 -4.76 44.66
CA LEU A 266 20.90 -5.75 43.88
C LEU A 266 21.85 -5.04 42.93
N ASP A 267 23.03 -5.58 42.78
CA ASP A 267 24.00 -5.08 41.81
C ASP A 267 23.94 -5.91 40.49
N ARG A 268 24.76 -5.52 39.53
CA ARG A 268 24.84 -6.20 38.23
C ARG A 268 25.29 -7.65 38.30
N THR A 269 25.90 -8.12 39.39
CA THR A 269 26.34 -9.51 39.54
C THR A 269 25.18 -10.46 39.77
N HIS A 270 24.01 -9.92 40.13
CA HIS A 270 22.74 -10.64 40.26
C HIS A 270 21.94 -10.65 38.96
N LEU A 271 22.45 -10.02 37.87
CA LEU A 271 21.80 -9.97 36.57
C LEU A 271 22.37 -11.06 35.66
N THR A 272 21.54 -12.00 35.27
CA THR A 272 21.87 -13.02 34.28
C THR A 272 20.98 -12.81 33.04
N ALA A 273 21.60 -12.64 31.89
CA ALA A 273 20.88 -12.50 30.64
C ALA A 273 20.89 -13.82 29.86
N ALA A 274 19.72 -14.27 29.43
CA ALA A 274 19.55 -15.47 28.58
C ALA A 274 18.77 -15.09 27.34
N PRO A 275 19.44 -14.88 26.19
CA PRO A 275 18.76 -14.55 24.93
C PRO A 275 17.68 -15.58 24.59
N GLY A 276 16.44 -15.11 24.37
CA GLY A 276 15.28 -15.95 24.12
C GLY A 276 14.51 -16.41 25.35
N ARG A 277 15.04 -16.24 26.56
CA ARG A 277 14.33 -16.54 27.83
C ARG A 277 14.04 -15.30 28.67
N GLY A 278 14.92 -14.30 28.57
CA GLY A 278 14.75 -13.06 29.29
C GLY A 278 15.94 -12.72 30.17
N VAL A 279 15.71 -11.81 31.13
CA VAL A 279 16.70 -11.38 32.12
C VAL A 279 16.25 -11.87 33.47
N GLN A 280 17.15 -12.53 34.22
CA GLN A 280 16.90 -12.93 35.58
C GLN A 280 17.56 -11.93 36.55
N LEU A 281 16.82 -11.55 37.55
CA LEU A 281 17.26 -10.69 38.66
C LEU A 281 16.80 -11.31 39.97
N ASP A 282 17.72 -11.89 40.70
CA ASP A 282 17.47 -12.50 42.01
C ASP A 282 16.27 -13.46 42.07
N GLY A 283 16.22 -14.39 41.10
CA GLY A 283 15.15 -15.38 41.01
C GLY A 283 13.89 -14.91 40.23
N ASN A 284 13.68 -13.63 40.00
CA ASN A 284 12.64 -13.11 39.17
C ASN A 284 13.09 -13.13 37.70
N THR A 285 12.26 -13.66 36.82
CA THR A 285 12.54 -13.70 35.40
C THR A 285 11.68 -12.67 34.67
N PHE A 286 12.31 -11.69 34.06
CA PHE A 286 11.65 -10.76 33.11
C PHE A 286 11.70 -11.36 31.72
N HIS A 287 10.57 -11.81 31.28
CA HIS A 287 10.44 -12.39 29.92
C HIS A 287 10.64 -11.30 28.83
N THR A 288 11.51 -11.59 27.90
CA THR A 288 11.77 -10.75 26.74
C THR A 288 11.49 -11.53 25.46
N ASP A 289 11.38 -10.81 24.36
CA ASP A 289 11.42 -11.45 23.04
C ASP A 289 12.86 -11.97 22.74
N PRO A 290 13.07 -12.68 21.62
CA PRO A 290 14.39 -13.15 21.20
C PRO A 290 15.43 -12.04 20.99
N ALA A 291 14.99 -10.79 20.77
CA ALA A 291 15.86 -9.61 20.64
C ALA A 291 16.21 -8.97 22.00
N MET A 292 15.86 -9.60 23.09
CA MET A 292 16.03 -9.10 24.48
C MET A 292 15.23 -7.82 24.74
N GLN A 293 14.10 -7.64 24.04
CA GLN A 293 13.20 -6.52 24.24
C GLN A 293 12.07 -6.91 25.18
N ALA A 294 11.80 -6.05 26.15
CA ALA A 294 10.65 -6.13 27.04
C ALA A 294 9.57 -5.17 26.56
N TYR A 295 8.34 -5.53 26.78
CA TYR A 295 7.17 -4.74 26.43
C TYR A 295 6.56 -4.14 27.70
N PRO A 296 6.91 -2.88 28.04
CA PRO A 296 6.45 -2.25 29.27
C PRO A 296 4.95 -1.94 29.23
N ARG A 297 4.34 -1.96 30.39
CA ARG A 297 3.01 -1.43 30.58
C ARG A 297 3.09 0.08 30.68
N TYR A 298 2.30 0.76 29.87
CA TYR A 298 2.12 2.20 29.97
C TYR A 298 0.90 2.49 30.84
N TYR A 299 1.11 3.22 31.93
CA TYR A 299 0.09 3.58 32.88
C TYR A 299 -0.54 4.91 32.46
N ARG A 300 -1.85 5.03 32.62
CA ARG A 300 -2.56 6.28 32.32
C ARG A 300 -2.79 7.06 33.61
N GLY A 301 -2.40 8.32 33.60
CA GLY A 301 -2.68 9.23 34.72
C GLY A 301 -4.15 9.62 34.77
N ARG A 302 -4.57 10.19 35.93
CA ARG A 302 -5.91 10.75 36.08
C ARG A 302 -5.94 12.18 35.54
N ASP A 303 -7.04 12.55 34.89
CA ASP A 303 -7.29 13.91 34.38
C ASP A 303 -6.21 14.45 33.44
N GLY A 304 -5.61 13.58 32.61
CA GLY A 304 -4.59 13.98 31.62
C GLY A 304 -3.24 14.39 32.23
N LYS A 305 -3.01 14.14 33.51
CA LYS A 305 -1.72 14.36 34.15
C LYS A 305 -0.84 13.13 34.07
N SER A 306 0.49 13.33 34.19
CA SER A 306 1.41 12.20 34.28
C SER A 306 1.03 11.26 35.46
N PRO A 307 1.06 9.94 35.29
CA PRO A 307 0.81 9.00 36.37
C PRO A 307 1.91 9.06 37.46
N PHE A 308 3.07 9.60 37.11
CA PHE A 308 4.20 9.76 38.08
C PHE A 308 4.23 11.18 38.65
N THR A 309 4.57 11.28 39.91
CA THR A 309 4.87 12.57 40.55
C THR A 309 6.07 13.20 39.88
N THR A 310 5.86 14.39 39.29
CA THR A 310 6.91 15.11 38.56
C THR A 310 7.20 16.44 39.25
N TYR A 311 8.45 16.72 39.49
CA TYR A 311 8.95 17.97 40.05
C TYR A 311 9.81 18.71 39.03
N SER A 312 9.77 20.06 39.07
CA SER A 312 10.71 20.89 38.32
C SER A 312 12.11 20.75 38.88
N PHE A 313 13.13 20.66 38.02
CA PHE A 313 14.52 20.64 38.44
C PHE A 313 14.85 21.89 39.25
N ALA A 314 14.40 23.06 38.83
CA ALA A 314 14.67 24.32 39.54
C ALA A 314 14.10 24.33 40.95
N ASP A 315 12.90 23.80 41.17
CA ASP A 315 12.25 23.77 42.49
C ASP A 315 13.01 22.84 43.46
N VAL A 316 13.46 21.69 42.99
CA VAL A 316 14.22 20.75 43.78
C VAL A 316 15.62 21.32 44.10
N TYR A 317 16.31 21.84 43.08
CA TYR A 317 17.59 22.48 43.19
C TYR A 317 17.57 23.68 44.17
N GLY A 318 16.53 24.51 44.06
CA GLY A 318 16.25 25.65 44.94
C GLY A 318 15.71 25.27 46.32
N LYS A 319 15.61 23.96 46.65
CA LYS A 319 15.08 23.43 47.91
C LYS A 319 13.65 23.86 48.25
N GLN A 320 12.83 24.13 47.21
CA GLN A 320 11.41 24.44 47.35
C GLN A 320 10.58 23.18 47.62
N VAL A 321 11.09 22.00 47.22
CA VAL A 321 10.47 20.70 47.48
C VAL A 321 11.07 20.08 48.76
N SER A 322 10.21 19.55 49.62
CA SER A 322 10.64 18.91 50.87
C SER A 322 11.51 17.68 50.62
N ALA A 323 12.60 17.52 51.34
CA ALA A 323 13.46 16.33 51.30
C ALA A 323 12.70 15.03 51.65
N ALA A 324 11.60 15.12 52.40
CA ALA A 324 10.74 13.99 52.73
C ALA A 324 10.12 13.31 51.51
N GLU A 325 9.81 14.07 50.43
CA GLU A 325 9.24 13.61 49.18
C GLU A 325 10.16 12.61 48.44
N PHE A 326 11.47 12.66 48.68
CA PHE A 326 12.45 11.82 48.00
C PHE A 326 12.92 10.63 48.85
N ARG A 327 12.49 10.58 50.12
CA ARG A 327 12.97 9.55 51.02
C ARG A 327 12.51 8.15 50.60
N GLY A 328 13.47 7.27 50.34
CA GLY A 328 13.21 5.91 49.86
C GLY A 328 12.68 5.83 48.46
N LYS A 329 12.59 6.95 47.71
CA LYS A 329 12.08 7.01 46.34
C LYS A 329 13.17 6.74 45.31
N ILE A 330 12.75 6.29 44.14
CA ILE A 330 13.54 6.17 42.91
C ILE A 330 13.36 7.47 42.15
N VAL A 331 14.43 8.23 42.04
CA VAL A 331 14.38 9.56 41.42
C VAL A 331 15.00 9.50 40.02
N LEU A 332 14.18 9.68 38.99
CA LEU A 332 14.60 9.76 37.60
C LEU A 332 14.76 11.24 37.22
N ILE A 333 15.93 11.61 36.72
CA ILE A 333 16.24 13.00 36.32
C ILE A 333 16.47 13.04 34.81
N GLY A 334 15.76 13.90 34.11
CA GLY A 334 15.91 13.99 32.65
C GLY A 334 15.29 15.21 32.03
N LEU A 335 15.50 15.36 30.72
CA LEU A 335 14.93 16.46 29.94
C LEU A 335 13.45 16.21 29.67
N THR A 336 12.62 17.25 29.88
CA THR A 336 11.17 17.16 29.64
C THR A 336 10.67 18.25 28.68
N VAL A 337 11.55 19.11 28.19
CA VAL A 337 11.22 20.19 27.24
C VAL A 337 11.34 19.70 25.80
N PRO A 338 10.29 19.87 24.97
CA PRO A 338 10.31 19.41 23.58
C PRO A 338 11.40 20.06 22.69
N SER A 339 11.89 21.25 23.08
CA SER A 339 12.98 21.91 22.36
C SER A 339 14.36 21.30 22.64
N LEU A 340 14.51 20.51 23.68
CA LEU A 340 15.79 19.92 24.12
C LEU A 340 15.86 18.42 23.84
N VAL A 341 14.71 17.74 23.75
CA VAL A 341 14.66 16.29 23.58
C VAL A 341 13.51 15.91 22.65
N GLU A 342 13.76 14.94 21.80
CA GLU A 342 12.70 14.38 20.95
C GLU A 342 11.70 13.62 21.84
N MET A 343 10.44 14.03 21.75
CA MET A 343 9.34 13.41 22.47
C MET A 343 8.99 12.09 21.83
N VAL A 344 8.62 11.10 22.63
CA VAL A 344 8.30 9.76 22.16
C VAL A 344 6.81 9.47 22.21
N ASP A 345 6.28 8.95 21.13
CA ASP A 345 4.91 8.46 21.09
C ASP A 345 4.81 7.10 21.75
N THR A 346 3.74 6.87 22.48
CA THR A 346 3.52 5.63 23.23
C THR A 346 2.29 4.87 22.76
N PRO A 347 2.18 3.56 23.05
CA PRO A 347 1.02 2.74 22.68
C PRO A 347 -0.33 3.24 23.22
N ILE A 348 -0.32 4.04 24.27
CA ILE A 348 -1.55 4.61 24.84
C ILE A 348 -2.01 5.90 24.14
N GLY A 349 -1.32 6.30 23.06
CA GLY A 349 -1.64 7.50 22.30
C GLY A 349 -1.21 8.81 22.95
N GLU A 350 -0.32 8.76 23.95
CA GLU A 350 0.26 9.91 24.61
C GLU A 350 1.71 10.10 24.16
N THR A 351 2.06 11.34 23.86
CA THR A 351 3.45 11.75 23.56
C THR A 351 4.11 12.23 24.84
N MET A 352 5.26 11.69 25.20
CA MET A 352 5.92 12.02 26.47
C MET A 352 7.44 12.13 26.34
N ALA A 353 8.07 12.73 27.35
CA ALA A 353 9.52 12.81 27.40
C ALA A 353 10.15 11.43 27.65
N PRO A 354 11.35 11.12 27.10
CA PRO A 354 12.02 9.83 27.26
C PRO A 354 12.25 9.42 28.70
N VAL A 355 12.49 10.37 29.63
CA VAL A 355 12.64 10.09 31.04
C VAL A 355 11.35 9.59 31.70
N VAL A 356 10.18 10.10 31.24
CA VAL A 356 8.87 9.63 31.70
C VAL A 356 8.59 8.23 31.12
N ALA A 357 8.94 8.00 29.86
CA ALA A 357 8.85 6.66 29.26
C ALA A 357 9.74 5.65 30.05
N SER A 358 10.95 6.07 30.46
CA SER A 358 11.81 5.24 31.32
C SER A 358 11.16 4.95 32.66
N ALA A 359 10.39 5.89 33.23
CA ALA A 359 9.67 5.68 34.51
C ALA A 359 8.60 4.59 34.35
N HIS A 360 7.90 4.53 33.19
CA HIS A 360 6.96 3.44 32.88
C HIS A 360 7.68 2.08 32.85
N VAL A 361 8.86 2.01 32.20
CA VAL A 361 9.65 0.78 32.13
C VAL A 361 10.10 0.35 33.53
N VAL A 362 10.62 1.28 34.32
CA VAL A 362 11.04 1.00 35.71
C VAL A 362 9.88 0.50 36.56
N SER A 363 8.73 1.19 36.51
CA SER A 363 7.53 0.78 37.25
C SER A 363 7.03 -0.60 36.81
N SER A 364 7.06 -0.90 35.49
CA SER A 364 6.68 -2.22 34.99
C SER A 364 7.60 -3.34 35.43
N LEU A 365 8.91 -3.07 35.54
CA LEU A 365 9.90 -4.02 36.08
C LEU A 365 9.64 -4.30 37.56
N LEU A 366 9.42 -3.25 38.36
CA LEU A 366 9.18 -3.39 39.78
C LEU A 366 7.87 -4.11 40.11
N ASN A 367 6.82 -3.82 39.37
CA ASN A 367 5.51 -4.46 39.50
C ASN A 367 5.44 -5.85 38.84
N ASN A 368 6.49 -6.28 38.15
CA ASN A 368 6.53 -7.51 37.35
C ASN A 368 5.30 -7.65 36.43
N ASP A 369 4.91 -6.55 35.79
CA ASP A 369 3.72 -6.51 34.94
C ASP A 369 4.01 -6.18 33.46
N LEU A 370 5.20 -6.56 33.01
CA LEU A 370 5.57 -6.53 31.58
C LEU A 370 4.64 -7.40 30.76
N PHE A 371 4.37 -6.98 29.53
CA PHE A 371 3.76 -7.88 28.57
C PHE A 371 4.80 -8.87 28.06
N SER A 372 4.46 -10.14 28.05
CA SER A 372 5.35 -11.20 27.61
C SER A 372 4.92 -11.74 26.22
N VAL A 373 5.91 -11.99 25.38
CA VAL A 373 5.75 -12.73 24.13
C VAL A 373 6.32 -14.12 24.37
N PRO A 374 5.49 -15.16 24.53
CA PRO A 374 6.01 -16.49 24.79
C PRO A 374 6.76 -17.04 23.56
N GLU A 375 7.78 -17.87 23.79
CA GLU A 375 8.56 -18.51 22.73
C GLU A 375 7.70 -19.28 21.73
N TRP A 376 6.59 -19.84 22.22
CA TRP A 376 5.64 -20.61 21.38
C TRP A 376 4.62 -19.72 20.61
N ALA A 377 4.66 -18.37 20.76
CA ALA A 377 3.70 -17.47 20.14
C ALA A 377 3.64 -17.61 18.62
N VAL A 378 4.78 -17.76 17.96
CA VAL A 378 4.87 -17.96 16.50
C VAL A 378 4.20 -19.26 16.09
N TRP A 379 4.43 -20.33 16.85
CA TRP A 379 3.82 -21.64 16.58
C TRP A 379 2.31 -21.62 16.81
N ALA A 380 1.86 -20.91 17.86
CA ALA A 380 0.43 -20.68 18.11
C ALA A 380 -0.22 -19.90 16.96
N GLN A 381 0.42 -18.83 16.48
CA GLN A 381 -0.04 -18.07 15.32
C GLN A 381 -0.20 -18.94 14.07
N ILE A 382 0.82 -19.77 13.78
CA ILE A 382 0.78 -20.73 12.65
C ILE A 382 -0.35 -21.75 12.86
N ALA A 383 -0.49 -22.32 14.06
CA ALA A 383 -1.54 -23.28 14.37
C ALA A 383 -2.94 -22.68 14.19
N VAL A 384 -3.16 -21.46 14.70
CA VAL A 384 -4.45 -20.74 14.51
C VAL A 384 -4.68 -20.43 13.03
N LEU A 385 -3.65 -20.02 12.27
CA LEU A 385 -3.76 -19.78 10.83
C LEU A 385 -4.13 -21.08 10.08
N LEU A 386 -3.55 -22.22 10.45
CA LEU A 386 -3.91 -23.51 9.85
C LEU A 386 -5.34 -23.91 10.18
N VAL A 387 -5.81 -23.70 11.43
CA VAL A 387 -7.21 -23.95 11.83
C VAL A 387 -8.16 -23.08 11.02
N VAL A 388 -7.87 -21.78 10.88
CA VAL A 388 -8.64 -20.87 10.03
C VAL A 388 -8.59 -21.34 8.56
N GLY A 389 -7.44 -21.77 8.06
CA GLY A 389 -7.30 -22.31 6.72
C GLY A 389 -8.18 -23.56 6.49
N LEU A 390 -8.16 -24.50 7.42
CA LEU A 390 -9.02 -25.71 7.37
C LEU A 390 -10.50 -25.31 7.40
N TYR A 391 -10.88 -24.34 8.23
CA TYR A 391 -12.21 -23.79 8.25
C TYR A 391 -12.62 -23.21 6.89
N LEU A 392 -11.77 -22.39 6.26
CA LEU A 392 -12.03 -21.81 4.95
C LEU A 392 -12.08 -22.85 3.83
N MET A 393 -11.27 -23.91 3.91
CA MET A 393 -11.23 -24.97 2.90
C MET A 393 -12.40 -25.94 2.99
N PHE A 394 -12.74 -26.38 4.19
CA PHE A 394 -13.63 -27.53 4.37
C PHE A 394 -14.96 -27.23 5.05
N VAL A 395 -15.00 -26.22 5.90
CA VAL A 395 -16.21 -25.92 6.69
C VAL A 395 -17.06 -24.85 5.99
N LEU A 396 -16.51 -23.69 5.73
CA LEU A 396 -17.23 -22.55 5.16
C LEU A 396 -17.91 -22.85 3.80
N PRO A 397 -17.29 -23.60 2.85
CA PRO A 397 -17.94 -23.90 1.57
C PRO A 397 -19.15 -24.83 1.65
N ARG A 398 -19.35 -25.52 2.80
CA ARG A 398 -20.49 -26.45 3.01
C ARG A 398 -21.75 -25.77 3.52
N PHE A 399 -21.62 -24.60 4.13
CA PHE A 399 -22.77 -23.87 4.70
C PHE A 399 -23.43 -22.94 3.69
N ARG A 400 -24.72 -22.62 3.92
CA ARG A 400 -25.42 -21.54 3.22
C ARG A 400 -24.71 -20.20 3.54
N PHE A 401 -24.83 -19.23 2.64
CA PHE A 401 -24.13 -17.95 2.77
C PHE A 401 -24.36 -17.28 4.13
N GLY A 402 -25.63 -17.15 4.57
CA GLY A 402 -25.94 -16.50 5.83
C GLY A 402 -25.40 -17.24 7.06
N THR A 403 -25.52 -18.57 7.10
CA THR A 403 -24.98 -19.37 8.22
C THR A 403 -23.45 -19.41 8.22
N GLY A 404 -22.83 -19.45 7.05
CA GLY A 404 -21.38 -19.37 6.93
C GLY A 404 -20.83 -18.02 7.37
N LEU A 405 -21.52 -16.92 7.01
CA LEU A 405 -21.16 -15.58 7.47
C LEU A 405 -21.30 -15.43 8.98
N ALA A 406 -22.43 -15.90 9.55
CA ALA A 406 -22.65 -15.85 11.00
C ALA A 406 -21.57 -16.63 11.78
N LEU A 407 -21.21 -17.82 11.31
CA LEU A 407 -20.14 -18.61 11.93
C LEU A 407 -18.77 -17.93 11.82
N SER A 408 -18.50 -17.29 10.67
CA SER A 408 -17.24 -16.52 10.46
C SER A 408 -17.19 -15.29 11.39
N MET A 409 -18.31 -14.62 11.63
CA MET A 409 -18.40 -13.50 12.58
C MET A 409 -18.17 -13.95 14.01
N VAL A 410 -18.71 -15.11 14.40
CA VAL A 410 -18.44 -15.70 15.72
C VAL A 410 -16.95 -16.03 15.86
N LEU A 411 -16.33 -16.63 14.84
CA LEU A 411 -14.91 -16.96 14.88
C LEU A 411 -14.03 -15.69 14.94
N LEU A 412 -14.40 -14.65 14.19
CA LEU A 412 -13.75 -13.35 14.24
C LEU A 412 -13.85 -12.73 15.63
N PHE A 413 -15.05 -12.77 16.23
CA PHE A 413 -15.27 -12.31 17.58
C PHE A 413 -14.43 -13.07 18.61
N LEU A 414 -14.33 -14.40 18.48
CA LEU A 414 -13.51 -15.22 19.36
C LEU A 414 -12.03 -14.91 19.23
N LEU A 415 -11.51 -14.72 18.00
CA LEU A 415 -10.11 -14.33 17.77
C LEU A 415 -9.78 -12.97 18.38
N ALA A 416 -10.65 -11.97 18.17
CA ALA A 416 -10.49 -10.64 18.75
C ALA A 416 -10.54 -10.69 20.30
N ASN A 417 -11.52 -11.38 20.86
CA ASN A 417 -11.63 -11.49 22.32
C ASN A 417 -10.49 -12.30 22.94
N ALA A 418 -10.02 -13.37 22.29
CA ALA A 418 -8.86 -14.13 22.75
C ALA A 418 -7.61 -13.24 22.86
N HIS A 419 -7.37 -12.41 21.84
CA HIS A 419 -6.26 -11.46 21.87
C HIS A 419 -6.36 -10.47 23.03
N PHE A 420 -7.51 -9.80 23.19
CA PHE A 420 -7.71 -8.83 24.29
C PHE A 420 -7.70 -9.48 25.67
N MET A 421 -8.33 -10.65 25.81
CA MET A 421 -8.40 -11.34 27.09
C MET A 421 -7.02 -11.81 27.57
N LEU A 422 -6.19 -12.36 26.66
CA LEU A 422 -4.83 -12.78 27.00
C LEU A 422 -3.97 -11.60 27.45
N MET A 423 -4.06 -10.47 26.75
CA MET A 423 -3.32 -9.26 27.14
C MET A 423 -3.82 -8.65 28.45
N ALA A 424 -5.12 -8.58 28.67
CA ALA A 424 -5.70 -7.95 29.85
C ALA A 424 -5.51 -8.81 31.13
N SER A 425 -5.70 -10.12 31.03
CA SER A 425 -5.70 -11.03 32.21
C SER A 425 -4.33 -11.64 32.49
N GLN A 426 -3.60 -12.03 31.45
CA GLN A 426 -2.33 -12.77 31.56
C GLN A 426 -1.09 -11.92 31.22
N SER A 427 -1.28 -10.67 30.77
CA SER A 427 -0.19 -9.83 30.22
C SER A 427 0.58 -10.54 29.10
N LEU A 428 -0.13 -11.40 28.33
CA LEU A 428 0.44 -12.25 27.28
C LEU A 428 0.02 -11.73 25.92
N TRP A 429 0.99 -11.40 25.09
CA TRP A 429 0.74 -10.93 23.72
C TRP A 429 0.95 -12.04 22.69
N LEU A 430 -0.13 -12.36 21.96
CA LEU A 430 -0.10 -13.23 20.80
C LEU A 430 -0.47 -12.43 19.55
N PRO A 431 0.39 -12.39 18.52
CA PRO A 431 0.08 -11.70 17.24
C PRO A 431 -0.93 -12.52 16.44
N LEU A 432 -2.22 -12.21 16.55
CA LEU A 432 -3.33 -12.95 15.90
C LEU A 432 -3.92 -12.21 14.68
N MET A 433 -3.30 -11.13 14.21
CA MET A 433 -3.83 -10.38 13.06
C MET A 433 -3.69 -11.13 11.75
N VAL A 434 -2.61 -11.90 11.55
CA VAL A 434 -2.43 -12.72 10.35
C VAL A 434 -3.59 -13.73 10.16
N PRO A 435 -3.94 -14.59 11.14
CA PRO A 435 -5.12 -15.45 11.01
C PRO A 435 -6.43 -14.68 10.92
N THR A 436 -6.55 -13.52 11.56
CA THR A 436 -7.73 -12.65 11.46
C THR A 436 -7.91 -12.10 10.04
N VAL A 437 -6.85 -11.59 9.43
CA VAL A 437 -6.85 -11.12 8.03
C VAL A 437 -7.13 -12.28 7.07
N ALA A 438 -6.56 -13.46 7.33
CA ALA A 438 -6.82 -14.66 6.54
C ALA A 438 -8.31 -15.07 6.59
N LEU A 439 -8.95 -14.98 7.75
CA LEU A 439 -10.37 -15.24 7.90
C LEU A 439 -11.22 -14.24 7.10
N ILE A 440 -10.95 -12.94 7.26
CA ILE A 440 -11.69 -11.87 6.56
C ILE A 440 -11.52 -12.00 5.04
N ALA A 441 -10.27 -12.09 4.57
CA ALA A 441 -9.97 -12.22 3.15
C ALA A 441 -10.57 -13.49 2.56
N GLY A 442 -10.48 -14.61 3.29
CA GLY A 442 -11.05 -15.89 2.87
C GLY A 442 -12.57 -15.85 2.73
N VAL A 443 -13.25 -15.22 3.69
CA VAL A 443 -14.73 -15.03 3.63
C VAL A 443 -15.10 -14.17 2.42
N ILE A 444 -14.39 -13.07 2.17
CA ILE A 444 -14.63 -12.17 1.03
C ILE A 444 -14.41 -12.91 -0.30
N VAL A 445 -13.29 -13.62 -0.45
CA VAL A 445 -12.97 -14.36 -1.67
C VAL A 445 -13.99 -15.45 -1.96
N LEU A 446 -14.40 -16.21 -0.93
CA LEU A 446 -15.40 -17.28 -1.08
C LEU A 446 -16.79 -16.70 -1.36
N ALA A 447 -17.15 -15.56 -0.75
CA ALA A 447 -18.41 -14.86 -1.03
C ALA A 447 -18.45 -14.36 -2.48
N LEU A 448 -17.38 -13.68 -2.93
CA LEU A 448 -17.26 -13.21 -4.31
C LEU A 448 -17.35 -14.35 -5.33
N ARG A 449 -16.66 -15.46 -5.05
CA ARG A 449 -16.73 -16.64 -5.90
C ARG A 449 -18.15 -17.18 -6.02
N ARG A 450 -18.90 -17.24 -4.90
CA ARG A 450 -20.31 -17.69 -4.92
C ARG A 450 -21.17 -16.78 -5.80
N VAL A 451 -21.04 -15.47 -5.62
CA VAL A 451 -21.78 -14.50 -6.45
C VAL A 451 -21.45 -14.67 -7.94
N LEU A 452 -20.18 -14.87 -8.26
CA LEU A 452 -19.74 -15.11 -9.65
C LEU A 452 -20.27 -16.44 -10.21
N ASP A 453 -20.25 -17.50 -9.39
CA ASP A 453 -20.80 -18.81 -9.77
C ASP A 453 -22.32 -18.72 -10.01
N GLU A 454 -23.06 -18.05 -9.12
CA GLU A 454 -24.51 -17.83 -9.26
C GLU A 454 -24.83 -17.01 -10.51
N ARG A 455 -24.15 -15.90 -10.74
CA ARG A 455 -24.30 -15.10 -11.96
C ARG A 455 -23.99 -15.90 -13.23
N SER A 456 -22.93 -16.70 -13.20
CA SER A 456 -22.56 -17.53 -14.37
C SER A 456 -23.61 -18.61 -14.65
N MET A 457 -24.28 -19.14 -13.61
CA MET A 457 -25.38 -20.09 -13.75
C MET A 457 -26.64 -19.42 -14.32
N GLN A 458 -26.97 -18.22 -13.82
CA GLN A 458 -28.10 -17.44 -14.36
C GLN A 458 -27.92 -17.09 -15.82
N LEU A 459 -26.72 -16.52 -16.17
CA LEU A 459 -26.42 -16.18 -17.56
C LEU A 459 -26.47 -17.39 -18.50
N ARG A 460 -26.02 -18.56 -18.04
CA ARG A 460 -26.16 -19.80 -18.82
C ARG A 460 -27.60 -20.21 -19.01
N GLY A 461 -28.42 -20.07 -17.96
CA GLY A 461 -29.84 -20.34 -18.04
C GLY A 461 -30.57 -19.42 -19.01
N GLU A 462 -30.27 -18.11 -18.94
CA GLU A 462 -30.82 -17.10 -19.88
C GLU A 462 -30.39 -17.36 -21.33
N LEU A 463 -29.11 -17.69 -21.54
CA LEU A 463 -28.58 -18.02 -22.84
C LEU A 463 -29.22 -19.30 -23.41
N ASP A 464 -29.42 -20.32 -22.59
CA ASP A 464 -30.10 -21.55 -22.97
C ASP A 464 -31.55 -21.26 -23.39
N GLN A 465 -32.25 -20.47 -22.55
CA GLN A 465 -33.64 -20.08 -22.87
C GLN A 465 -33.73 -19.22 -24.18
N ALA A 466 -32.79 -18.30 -24.36
CA ALA A 466 -32.70 -17.50 -25.59
C ALA A 466 -32.45 -18.37 -26.83
N HIS A 467 -31.58 -19.38 -26.72
CA HIS A 467 -31.34 -20.32 -27.82
C HIS A 467 -32.56 -21.18 -28.11
N ARG A 468 -33.33 -21.63 -27.10
CA ARG A 468 -34.58 -22.37 -27.25
C ARG A 468 -35.62 -21.51 -27.96
N ASN A 469 -35.85 -20.28 -27.48
CA ASN A 469 -36.80 -19.36 -28.09
C ASN A 469 -36.45 -19.03 -29.56
N LEU A 470 -35.17 -18.76 -29.85
CA LEU A 470 -34.70 -18.50 -31.18
C LEU A 470 -34.82 -19.71 -32.09
N GLY A 471 -34.55 -20.93 -31.56
CA GLY A 471 -34.73 -22.19 -32.26
C GLY A 471 -36.19 -22.41 -32.65
N GLN A 472 -37.14 -22.18 -31.74
CA GLN A 472 -38.58 -22.27 -32.03
C GLN A 472 -39.05 -21.23 -33.04
N MET A 473 -38.56 -19.99 -32.95
CA MET A 473 -38.86 -18.93 -33.89
C MET A 473 -38.38 -19.30 -35.30
N LEU A 474 -37.15 -19.77 -35.45
CA LEU A 474 -36.58 -20.22 -36.71
C LEU A 474 -37.35 -21.42 -37.26
N GLN A 475 -37.76 -22.37 -36.39
CA GLN A 475 -38.60 -23.51 -36.78
C GLN A 475 -39.94 -23.05 -37.30
N SER A 476 -40.61 -22.09 -36.64
CA SER A 476 -41.91 -21.56 -37.12
C SER A 476 -41.82 -20.80 -38.46
N GLN A 477 -40.66 -20.21 -38.72
CA GLN A 477 -40.35 -19.56 -40.03
C GLN A 477 -39.96 -20.56 -41.12
N GLY A 478 -39.93 -21.85 -40.82
CA GLY A 478 -39.52 -22.88 -41.77
C GLY A 478 -38.02 -22.99 -42.01
N GLN A 479 -37.21 -22.33 -41.18
CA GLN A 479 -35.74 -22.36 -41.20
C GLN A 479 -35.22 -23.47 -40.31
N PHE A 480 -35.37 -24.72 -40.72
CA PHE A 480 -35.16 -25.88 -39.85
C PHE A 480 -33.68 -26.16 -39.51
N ASP A 481 -32.75 -25.98 -40.46
CA ASP A 481 -31.32 -26.17 -40.21
C ASP A 481 -30.75 -25.16 -39.20
N PRO A 482 -30.98 -23.84 -39.32
CA PRO A 482 -30.65 -22.88 -38.31
C PRO A 482 -31.31 -23.18 -36.95
N ALA A 483 -32.55 -23.66 -36.90
CA ALA A 483 -33.24 -24.06 -35.69
C ALA A 483 -32.51 -25.21 -34.99
N PHE A 484 -32.11 -26.25 -35.73
CA PHE A 484 -31.35 -27.39 -35.22
C PHE A 484 -30.03 -26.96 -34.61
N GLU A 485 -29.27 -26.07 -35.29
CA GLU A 485 -28.01 -25.55 -34.77
C GLU A 485 -28.17 -24.76 -33.45
N LYS A 486 -29.29 -24.08 -33.28
CA LYS A 486 -29.62 -23.39 -32.01
C LYS A 486 -29.94 -24.39 -30.89
N PHE A 487 -30.78 -25.38 -31.20
CA PHE A 487 -31.15 -26.42 -30.23
C PHE A 487 -29.95 -27.25 -29.77
N ARG A 488 -28.99 -27.54 -30.67
CA ARG A 488 -27.74 -28.25 -30.32
C ARG A 488 -26.87 -27.52 -29.31
N ARG A 489 -27.02 -26.21 -29.12
CA ARG A 489 -26.30 -25.40 -28.16
C ARG A 489 -26.95 -25.34 -26.78
N CYS A 490 -28.17 -25.86 -26.66
CA CYS A 490 -28.93 -25.91 -25.43
C CYS A 490 -28.52 -27.10 -24.58
N VAL A 491 -28.77 -26.97 -23.28
CA VAL A 491 -28.63 -28.09 -22.32
C VAL A 491 -29.74 -29.10 -22.64
N VAL A 492 -29.39 -30.36 -22.86
CA VAL A 492 -30.31 -31.42 -23.19
C VAL A 492 -31.14 -31.83 -21.98
N ASP A 493 -32.42 -31.54 -22.03
CA ASP A 493 -33.46 -32.00 -21.15
C ASP A 493 -34.64 -32.53 -21.93
N ASP A 494 -35.65 -33.11 -21.21
CA ASP A 494 -36.81 -33.70 -21.83
C ASP A 494 -37.58 -32.69 -22.70
N GLY A 495 -37.64 -31.41 -22.28
CA GLY A 495 -38.23 -30.33 -23.04
C GLY A 495 -37.53 -30.05 -24.34
N LEU A 496 -36.21 -30.04 -24.37
CA LEU A 496 -35.43 -29.86 -25.60
C LEU A 496 -35.56 -31.07 -26.53
N LEU A 497 -35.55 -32.29 -25.99
CA LEU A 497 -35.78 -33.51 -26.78
C LEU A 497 -37.12 -33.50 -27.45
N GLU A 498 -38.17 -32.97 -26.81
CA GLU A 498 -39.52 -32.76 -27.37
C GLU A 498 -39.46 -31.77 -28.58
N MET A 499 -38.76 -30.64 -28.40
CA MET A 499 -38.60 -29.63 -29.45
C MET A 499 -37.81 -30.20 -30.66
N LEU A 500 -36.74 -30.95 -30.39
CA LEU A 500 -35.96 -31.62 -31.42
C LEU A 500 -36.81 -32.70 -32.16
N TYR A 501 -37.62 -33.45 -31.40
CA TYR A 501 -38.51 -34.44 -32.02
C TYR A 501 -39.50 -33.77 -32.97
N ASN A 502 -40.12 -32.65 -32.55
CA ASN A 502 -41.04 -31.90 -33.39
C ASN A 502 -40.32 -31.31 -34.65
N LEU A 503 -39.08 -30.86 -34.46
CA LEU A 503 -38.23 -30.39 -35.60
C LEU A 503 -37.95 -31.53 -36.59
N GLY A 504 -37.68 -32.77 -36.09
CA GLY A 504 -37.51 -33.96 -36.89
C GLY A 504 -38.76 -34.26 -37.75
N LEU A 505 -39.95 -34.14 -37.13
CA LEU A 505 -41.24 -34.27 -37.85
C LEU A 505 -41.45 -33.19 -38.91
N ASP A 506 -41.02 -31.95 -38.66
CA ASP A 506 -41.13 -30.86 -39.60
C ASP A 506 -40.20 -31.06 -40.81
N PHE A 507 -38.99 -31.61 -40.62
CA PHE A 507 -38.12 -32.03 -41.72
C PHE A 507 -38.78 -33.17 -42.54
N GLU A 508 -39.43 -34.14 -41.90
CA GLU A 508 -40.19 -35.20 -42.61
C GLU A 508 -41.31 -34.61 -43.48
N ARG A 509 -42.11 -33.70 -42.93
CA ARG A 509 -43.21 -33.02 -43.68
C ARG A 509 -42.68 -32.27 -44.89
N LYS A 510 -41.47 -31.71 -44.85
CA LYS A 510 -40.80 -31.03 -45.98
C LYS A 510 -40.05 -31.97 -46.88
N ARG A 511 -40.17 -33.29 -46.68
CA ARG A 511 -39.44 -34.36 -47.43
C ARG A 511 -37.90 -34.26 -47.40
N GLN A 512 -37.39 -33.66 -46.32
CA GLN A 512 -35.94 -33.55 -46.05
C GLN A 512 -35.49 -34.71 -45.16
N PHE A 513 -35.65 -35.95 -45.66
CA PHE A 513 -35.51 -37.18 -44.87
C PHE A 513 -34.12 -37.34 -44.29
N ASN A 514 -33.06 -37.00 -45.00
CA ASN A 514 -31.69 -37.00 -44.54
C ASN A 514 -31.51 -36.12 -43.31
N ARG A 515 -32.06 -34.90 -43.31
CA ARG A 515 -32.01 -33.96 -42.18
C ARG A 515 -32.80 -34.46 -40.98
N ALA A 516 -33.96 -35.06 -41.19
CA ALA A 516 -34.77 -35.69 -40.13
C ALA A 516 -33.99 -36.80 -39.42
N VAL A 517 -33.30 -37.67 -40.21
CA VAL A 517 -32.40 -38.71 -39.67
C VAL A 517 -31.33 -38.12 -38.80
N GLY A 518 -30.72 -37.00 -39.20
CA GLY A 518 -29.70 -36.28 -38.39
C GLY A 518 -30.24 -35.83 -37.04
N VAL A 519 -31.46 -35.26 -37.02
CA VAL A 519 -32.09 -34.81 -35.75
C VAL A 519 -32.46 -35.99 -34.84
N PHE A 520 -33.06 -37.03 -35.38
CA PHE A 520 -33.43 -38.24 -34.59
C PHE A 520 -32.21 -39.00 -34.09
N ASN A 521 -31.10 -39.04 -34.81
CA ASN A 521 -29.86 -39.59 -34.33
C ASN A 521 -29.31 -38.78 -33.13
N TYR A 522 -29.32 -37.45 -33.20
CA TYR A 522 -28.92 -36.59 -32.10
C TYR A 522 -29.77 -36.82 -30.84
N ILE A 523 -31.09 -37.05 -31.02
CA ILE A 523 -31.99 -37.40 -29.91
C ILE A 523 -31.55 -38.73 -29.28
N LEU A 524 -31.29 -39.77 -30.07
CA LEU A 524 -30.92 -41.11 -29.60
C LEU A 524 -29.52 -41.15 -28.98
N GLU A 525 -28.58 -40.28 -29.35
CA GLU A 525 -27.29 -40.12 -28.71
C GLU A 525 -27.43 -39.71 -27.26
N HIS A 526 -28.45 -38.90 -26.93
CA HIS A 526 -28.68 -38.38 -25.58
C HIS A 526 -29.72 -39.15 -24.79
N SER A 527 -30.72 -39.73 -25.45
CA SER A 527 -31.77 -40.56 -24.89
C SER A 527 -32.08 -41.74 -25.82
N PRO A 528 -31.45 -42.94 -25.62
CA PRO A 528 -31.56 -44.10 -26.50
C PRO A 528 -32.96 -44.67 -26.67
N SER A 529 -33.94 -44.32 -25.84
CA SER A 529 -35.29 -44.81 -25.83
C SER A 529 -36.37 -43.72 -25.96
N PHE A 530 -36.00 -42.57 -26.53
CA PHE A 530 -36.91 -41.45 -26.67
C PHE A 530 -37.93 -41.72 -27.77
N ARG A 531 -39.20 -41.96 -27.35
CA ARG A 531 -40.32 -42.18 -28.24
C ARG A 531 -40.03 -43.22 -29.35
N ASP A 532 -40.61 -43.02 -30.56
CA ASP A 532 -40.41 -43.85 -31.75
C ASP A 532 -39.24 -43.37 -32.67
N SER A 533 -38.26 -42.61 -32.13
CA SER A 533 -37.15 -42.01 -32.90
C SER A 533 -36.37 -43.07 -33.74
N ARG A 534 -36.23 -44.32 -33.20
CA ARG A 534 -35.56 -45.39 -33.96
C ARG A 534 -36.36 -45.86 -35.17
N ASP A 535 -37.64 -45.97 -35.04
CA ASP A 535 -38.52 -46.39 -36.14
C ASP A 535 -38.61 -45.31 -37.19
N ARG A 536 -38.63 -44.03 -36.75
CA ARG A 536 -38.58 -42.90 -37.66
C ARG A 536 -37.27 -42.82 -38.45
N ILE A 537 -36.14 -43.11 -37.86
CA ILE A 537 -34.87 -43.18 -38.58
C ILE A 537 -34.97 -44.22 -39.72
N ARG A 538 -35.48 -45.44 -39.42
CA ARG A 538 -35.67 -46.51 -40.46
C ARG A 538 -36.60 -46.03 -41.57
N LEU A 539 -37.74 -45.48 -41.20
CA LEU A 539 -38.71 -44.98 -42.17
C LEU A 539 -38.14 -43.87 -43.06
N ASN A 540 -37.42 -42.89 -42.46
CA ASN A 540 -36.80 -41.79 -43.21
C ASN A 540 -35.68 -42.30 -44.16
N GLN A 541 -34.90 -43.30 -43.74
CA GLN A 541 -33.88 -43.93 -44.60
C GLN A 541 -34.50 -44.71 -45.78
N GLU A 542 -35.65 -45.37 -45.58
CA GLU A 542 -36.38 -46.03 -46.65
C GLU A 542 -36.98 -45.01 -47.63
N MET A 543 -37.54 -43.91 -47.14
CA MET A 543 -38.11 -42.83 -47.94
C MET A 543 -37.04 -42.07 -48.74
N GLU A 544 -35.82 -41.93 -48.16
CA GLU A 544 -34.69 -41.33 -48.86
C GLU A 544 -34.24 -42.21 -50.03
N LYS A 545 -34.15 -43.55 -49.81
CA LYS A 545 -33.84 -44.50 -50.88
C LYS A 545 -34.87 -44.50 -52.00
N MET A 546 -36.16 -44.40 -51.64
CA MET A 546 -37.24 -44.29 -52.70
C MET A 546 -37.18 -42.98 -53.49
N THR A 547 -36.80 -41.87 -52.81
CA THR A 547 -36.64 -40.56 -53.45
C THR A 547 -35.41 -40.48 -54.35
N ALA A 548 -34.34 -41.17 -53.98
CA ALA A 548 -33.15 -41.34 -54.84
C ALA A 548 -33.38 -42.19 -56.08
N LEU A 549 -34.22 -43.25 -56.00
CA LEU A 549 -34.63 -44.02 -57.18
C LEU A 549 -35.53 -43.19 -58.11
N GLY A 550 -36.36 -42.27 -57.50
CA GLY A 550 -37.25 -41.38 -58.31
C GLY A 550 -36.49 -40.29 -59.05
N LYS A 551 -35.33 -39.82 -58.58
CA LYS A 551 -34.52 -38.81 -59.27
C LYS A 551 -33.75 -39.36 -60.50
N GLY A 552 -33.58 -40.65 -60.57
CA GLY A 552 -32.93 -41.30 -61.74
C GLY A 552 -33.78 -41.27 -63.02
N PHE A 553 -35.12 -41.01 -62.94
CA PHE A 553 -36.02 -41.02 -64.12
C PHE A 553 -36.39 -39.61 -64.67
N ALA A 554 -35.99 -38.53 -63.94
CA ALA A 554 -36.32 -37.13 -64.30
C ALA A 554 -35.15 -36.36 -64.91
N ALA A 555 -34.01 -37.02 -65.19
CA ALA A 555 -32.83 -36.34 -65.73
C ALA A 555 -32.71 -36.32 -67.23
N ASN A 556 -33.81 -36.48 -67.95
CA ASN A 556 -33.83 -36.38 -69.47
C ASN A 556 -35.00 -35.59 -70.01
N THR A 557 -35.12 -34.32 -69.69
CA THR A 557 -35.75 -33.29 -70.50
C THR A 557 -35.32 -31.90 -70.01
N GLY A 558 -34.80 -31.16 -70.95
CA GLY A 558 -34.06 -29.91 -70.87
C GLY A 558 -34.60 -28.73 -70.22
N GLY A 559 -33.68 -27.87 -69.90
CA GLY A 559 -33.82 -26.44 -69.94
C GLY A 559 -33.83 -25.74 -68.56
N GLY A 560 -32.83 -24.92 -68.27
CA GLY A 560 -32.97 -23.77 -67.38
C GLY A 560 -31.98 -23.63 -66.26
N THR A 561 -30.84 -23.20 -66.68
CA THR A 561 -29.81 -22.52 -65.76
C THR A 561 -30.44 -21.42 -64.93
N LEU A 562 -30.28 -21.51 -63.61
CA LEU A 562 -30.20 -20.33 -62.75
C LEU A 562 -29.14 -20.58 -61.75
N ALA A 563 -27.90 -20.28 -62.13
CA ALA A 563 -26.81 -19.97 -61.20
C ALA A 563 -27.18 -18.64 -60.58
N MET A 564 -27.70 -18.66 -59.31
CA MET A 564 -27.79 -17.44 -58.51
C MET A 564 -26.43 -17.21 -57.87
N SER A 565 -25.76 -16.16 -58.39
CA SER A 565 -24.57 -15.53 -57.86
C SER A 565 -24.68 -15.29 -56.36
N TYR A 566 -23.69 -15.78 -55.64
CA TYR A 566 -23.40 -15.44 -54.26
C TYR A 566 -22.76 -14.06 -54.19
N ASP A 567 -23.51 -12.99 -54.56
CA ASP A 567 -22.98 -11.64 -54.48
C ASP A 567 -24.08 -10.63 -54.14
N LYS A 568 -24.51 -10.64 -52.85
CA LYS A 568 -25.18 -9.53 -52.16
C LYS A 568 -25.43 -9.87 -50.71
N LEU A 569 -24.36 -10.14 -49.95
CA LEU A 569 -24.38 -9.85 -48.49
C LEU A 569 -24.26 -8.34 -48.37
N GLN A 570 -25.35 -7.64 -48.04
CA GLN A 570 -25.30 -6.24 -47.64
C GLN A 570 -24.35 -6.11 -46.45
N LYS A 571 -23.26 -5.36 -46.65
CA LYS A 571 -22.32 -5.03 -45.56
C LYS A 571 -23.09 -4.29 -44.47
N PRO A 572 -22.79 -4.54 -43.20
CA PRO A 572 -23.50 -3.91 -42.10
C PRO A 572 -23.40 -2.38 -42.19
N MET A 573 -24.52 -1.71 -41.94
CA MET A 573 -24.62 -0.26 -41.97
C MET A 573 -24.68 0.28 -40.52
N LEU A 574 -24.07 1.42 -40.27
CA LEU A 574 -24.25 2.23 -39.08
C LEU A 574 -24.67 3.63 -39.51
N GLY A 575 -25.92 3.97 -39.30
CA GLY A 575 -26.51 5.14 -39.89
C GLY A 575 -26.39 5.08 -41.42
N ARG A 576 -25.79 6.09 -42.04
CA ARG A 576 -25.53 6.12 -43.49
C ARG A 576 -24.21 5.48 -43.91
N TYR A 577 -23.37 5.05 -42.95
CA TYR A 577 -22.01 4.58 -43.22
C TYR A 577 -21.97 3.05 -43.34
N GLN A 578 -21.31 2.57 -44.40
CA GLN A 578 -21.06 1.16 -44.59
C GLN A 578 -19.82 0.77 -43.79
N VAL A 579 -19.98 -0.18 -42.86
CA VAL A 579 -18.88 -0.68 -42.05
C VAL A 579 -18.04 -1.69 -42.82
N GLU A 580 -16.74 -1.49 -42.87
CA GLU A 580 -15.82 -2.39 -43.59
C GLU A 580 -15.13 -3.38 -42.64
N ARG A 581 -14.51 -2.88 -41.56
CA ARG A 581 -13.81 -3.71 -40.58
C ARG A 581 -13.56 -2.96 -39.27
N GLU A 582 -13.30 -3.69 -38.23
CA GLU A 582 -12.80 -3.14 -36.93
C GLU A 582 -11.35 -2.66 -37.08
N ILE A 583 -11.04 -1.47 -36.60
CA ILE A 583 -9.68 -0.89 -36.61
C ILE A 583 -9.12 -0.61 -35.21
N GLY A 584 -9.96 -0.62 -34.18
CA GLY A 584 -9.51 -0.43 -32.82
C GLY A 584 -10.59 -0.73 -31.78
N ARG A 585 -10.13 -1.10 -30.59
CA ARG A 585 -10.98 -1.31 -29.43
C ARG A 585 -10.48 -0.44 -28.29
N GLY A 586 -11.33 0.44 -27.76
CA GLY A 586 -11.02 1.32 -26.64
C GLY A 586 -11.80 0.95 -25.39
N ALA A 587 -11.49 1.62 -24.28
CA ALA A 587 -12.16 1.41 -22.99
C ALA A 587 -13.67 1.71 -23.03
N MET A 588 -14.13 2.56 -23.97
CA MET A 588 -15.52 3.01 -24.08
C MET A 588 -16.24 2.54 -25.34
N GLY A 589 -15.65 1.65 -26.15
CA GLY A 589 -16.29 1.17 -27.36
C GLY A 589 -15.34 0.72 -28.46
N MET A 590 -15.91 0.49 -29.63
CA MET A 590 -15.21 -0.03 -30.79
C MET A 590 -15.03 1.06 -31.85
N VAL A 591 -13.97 0.99 -32.63
CA VAL A 591 -13.74 1.89 -33.76
C VAL A 591 -13.72 1.05 -35.05
N TYR A 592 -14.53 1.39 -35.96
CA TYR A 592 -14.65 0.73 -37.27
C TYR A 592 -14.14 1.60 -38.39
N LEU A 593 -13.53 0.99 -39.38
CA LEU A 593 -13.34 1.59 -40.67
C LEU A 593 -14.67 1.50 -41.41
N GLY A 594 -15.15 2.62 -41.91
CA GLY A 594 -16.36 2.69 -42.69
C GLY A 594 -16.22 3.59 -43.92
N ARG A 595 -17.22 3.52 -44.81
CA ARG A 595 -17.28 4.34 -46.01
C ARG A 595 -18.65 5.02 -46.10
N ASP A 596 -18.66 6.31 -46.39
CA ASP A 596 -19.88 7.01 -46.79
C ASP A 596 -20.20 6.66 -48.25
N PRO A 597 -21.25 5.86 -48.52
CA PRO A 597 -21.54 5.40 -49.89
C PRO A 597 -21.99 6.53 -50.81
N ARG A 598 -22.46 7.67 -50.25
CA ARG A 598 -22.99 8.79 -51.08
C ARG A 598 -21.85 9.61 -51.68
N ILE A 599 -20.72 9.77 -50.95
CA ILE A 599 -19.62 10.61 -51.41
C ILE A 599 -18.29 9.83 -51.52
N GLY A 600 -18.31 8.53 -51.26
CA GLY A 600 -17.15 7.65 -51.37
C GLY A 600 -16.04 7.90 -50.34
N ARG A 601 -16.31 8.68 -49.24
CA ARG A 601 -15.34 9.04 -48.24
C ARG A 601 -15.10 7.90 -47.24
N THR A 602 -13.86 7.61 -46.98
CA THR A 602 -13.46 6.71 -45.88
C THR A 602 -13.52 7.44 -44.56
N VAL A 603 -14.15 6.84 -43.56
CA VAL A 603 -14.34 7.41 -42.20
C VAL A 603 -13.96 6.42 -41.13
N ALA A 604 -13.59 6.92 -39.97
CA ALA A 604 -13.54 6.15 -38.74
C ALA A 604 -14.87 6.33 -38.00
N ILE A 605 -15.46 5.25 -37.54
CA ILE A 605 -16.74 5.25 -36.83
C ILE A 605 -16.49 4.69 -35.44
N LYS A 606 -16.56 5.56 -34.44
CA LYS A 606 -16.45 5.17 -33.04
C LYS A 606 -17.82 4.90 -32.47
N THR A 607 -18.04 3.70 -31.96
CA THR A 607 -19.31 3.28 -31.35
C THR A 607 -19.19 3.15 -29.85
N MET A 608 -20.27 3.47 -29.13
CA MET A 608 -20.39 3.37 -27.69
C MET A 608 -21.75 2.81 -27.31
N ALA A 609 -21.77 1.79 -26.47
CA ALA A 609 -22.98 1.16 -25.93
C ALA A 609 -23.36 1.84 -24.60
N LEU A 610 -23.88 3.08 -24.66
CA LEU A 610 -24.18 3.87 -23.46
C LEU A 610 -25.22 3.20 -22.56
N SER A 611 -26.15 2.44 -23.12
CA SER A 611 -27.17 1.68 -22.37
C SER A 611 -26.59 0.55 -21.51
N GLN A 612 -25.40 0.05 -21.83
CA GLN A 612 -24.71 -0.99 -21.05
C GLN A 612 -23.87 -0.43 -19.89
N GLU A 613 -23.45 0.83 -19.98
CA GLU A 613 -22.54 1.47 -19.02
C GLU A 613 -23.27 2.28 -17.94
N PHE A 614 -24.49 2.79 -18.24
CA PHE A 614 -25.24 3.68 -17.37
C PHE A 614 -26.63 3.15 -17.03
N ASP A 615 -27.17 3.53 -15.86
CA ASP A 615 -28.52 3.18 -15.44
C ASP A 615 -29.58 3.93 -16.27
N GLU A 616 -30.79 3.35 -16.40
CA GLU A 616 -31.88 3.94 -17.21
C GLU A 616 -32.23 5.37 -16.79
N GLU A 617 -32.15 5.69 -15.49
CA GLU A 617 -32.40 7.03 -14.96
C GLU A 617 -31.34 8.07 -15.43
N GLN A 618 -30.12 7.64 -15.70
CA GLN A 618 -29.01 8.50 -16.10
C GLN A 618 -28.80 8.51 -17.60
N LEU A 619 -29.30 7.51 -18.31
CA LEU A 619 -29.03 7.27 -19.71
C LEU A 619 -29.47 8.43 -20.60
N ALA A 620 -30.63 9.03 -20.34
CA ALA A 620 -31.14 10.17 -21.12
C ALA A 620 -30.22 11.40 -21.00
N ASP A 621 -29.77 11.70 -19.81
CA ASP A 621 -28.86 12.83 -19.54
C ASP A 621 -27.46 12.58 -20.13
N VAL A 622 -26.96 11.36 -20.05
CA VAL A 622 -25.67 10.95 -20.62
C VAL A 622 -25.73 11.03 -22.15
N LYS A 623 -26.78 10.54 -22.79
CA LYS A 623 -27.00 10.68 -24.24
C LYS A 623 -27.08 12.15 -24.65
N ALA A 624 -27.84 12.98 -23.97
CA ALA A 624 -27.96 14.40 -24.27
C ALA A 624 -26.61 15.12 -24.18
N ARG A 625 -25.78 14.77 -23.20
CA ARG A 625 -24.40 15.31 -23.06
C ARG A 625 -23.51 14.82 -24.21
N PHE A 626 -23.55 13.52 -24.52
CA PHE A 626 -22.80 12.95 -25.63
C PHE A 626 -23.05 13.68 -26.94
N TYR A 627 -24.32 13.89 -27.30
CA TYR A 627 -24.69 14.60 -28.52
C TYR A 627 -24.23 16.05 -28.52
N ARG A 628 -24.38 16.75 -27.40
CA ARG A 628 -23.94 18.13 -27.24
C ARG A 628 -22.42 18.28 -27.39
N GLU A 629 -21.67 17.38 -26.79
CA GLU A 629 -20.20 17.38 -26.84
C GLU A 629 -19.72 17.04 -28.28
N ALA A 630 -20.34 16.04 -28.91
CA ALA A 630 -20.02 15.70 -30.29
C ALA A 630 -20.38 16.82 -31.27
N GLU A 631 -21.51 17.52 -31.09
CA GLU A 631 -21.86 18.72 -31.86
C GLU A 631 -20.82 19.83 -31.66
N THR A 632 -20.39 20.05 -30.41
CA THR A 632 -19.40 21.07 -30.10
C THR A 632 -18.04 20.74 -30.73
N ALA A 633 -17.61 19.47 -30.69
CA ALA A 633 -16.40 19.00 -31.34
C ALA A 633 -16.52 19.10 -32.90
N GLY A 634 -17.71 18.89 -33.44
CA GLY A 634 -17.99 19.02 -34.88
C GLY A 634 -17.83 20.44 -35.43
N ARG A 635 -17.90 21.47 -34.58
CA ARG A 635 -17.68 22.87 -34.98
C ARG A 635 -16.21 23.23 -35.13
N LEU A 636 -15.30 22.40 -34.57
CA LEU A 636 -13.86 22.66 -34.64
C LEU A 636 -13.30 22.30 -36.03
N ASN A 637 -12.72 23.28 -36.71
CA ASN A 637 -12.05 23.10 -37.98
C ASN A 637 -10.61 23.62 -37.92
N HIS A 638 -9.67 22.67 -37.68
CA HIS A 638 -8.24 22.97 -37.55
C HIS A 638 -7.41 21.82 -38.13
N PRO A 639 -6.30 22.08 -38.83
CA PRO A 639 -5.49 21.03 -39.47
C PRO A 639 -4.99 19.96 -38.50
N ASN A 640 -4.79 20.29 -37.22
CA ASN A 640 -4.30 19.37 -36.19
C ASN A 640 -5.41 18.90 -35.22
N ILE A 641 -6.70 19.04 -35.59
CA ILE A 641 -7.84 18.45 -34.89
C ILE A 641 -8.55 17.47 -35.85
N VAL A 642 -9.04 16.36 -35.34
CA VAL A 642 -9.85 15.42 -36.10
C VAL A 642 -11.19 16.08 -36.46
N THR A 643 -11.61 15.95 -37.73
CA THR A 643 -12.90 16.46 -38.14
C THR A 643 -13.99 15.44 -37.85
N VAL A 644 -15.00 15.83 -37.11
CA VAL A 644 -16.22 15.04 -36.89
C VAL A 644 -17.22 15.37 -38.00
N TYR A 645 -17.76 14.33 -38.64
CA TYR A 645 -18.66 14.46 -39.76
C TYR A 645 -20.12 14.23 -39.40
N ASP A 646 -20.35 13.35 -38.45
CA ASP A 646 -21.71 12.94 -38.10
C ASP A 646 -21.73 12.29 -36.71
N VAL A 647 -22.86 12.37 -36.05
CA VAL A 647 -23.16 11.70 -34.81
C VAL A 647 -24.59 11.17 -34.87
N GLY A 648 -24.78 9.96 -34.40
CA GLY A 648 -26.10 9.32 -34.44
C GLY A 648 -26.19 8.12 -33.50
N GLU A 649 -27.34 7.50 -33.54
CA GLU A 649 -27.65 6.27 -32.82
C GLU A 649 -28.28 5.25 -33.76
N GLU A 650 -27.83 4.01 -33.65
CA GLU A 650 -28.39 2.88 -34.37
C GLU A 650 -28.41 1.66 -33.42
N GLN A 651 -29.58 1.06 -33.22
CA GLN A 651 -29.78 -0.16 -32.41
C GLN A 651 -29.14 -0.08 -31.01
N ASP A 652 -29.40 1.00 -30.27
CA ASP A 652 -28.81 1.29 -28.95
C ASP A 652 -27.29 1.54 -28.93
N LEU A 653 -26.65 1.66 -30.08
CA LEU A 653 -25.25 2.07 -30.20
C LEU A 653 -25.18 3.53 -30.64
N SER A 654 -24.67 4.38 -29.79
CA SER A 654 -24.31 5.75 -30.18
C SER A 654 -23.01 5.71 -30.99
N TYR A 655 -22.93 6.48 -32.07
CA TYR A 655 -21.74 6.51 -32.92
C TYR A 655 -21.31 7.94 -33.27
N ILE A 656 -20.00 8.11 -33.49
CA ILE A 656 -19.40 9.31 -34.07
C ILE A 656 -18.63 8.92 -35.32
N ALA A 657 -18.96 9.53 -36.46
CA ALA A 657 -18.21 9.38 -37.70
C ALA A 657 -17.22 10.55 -37.86
N MET A 658 -15.95 10.23 -38.08
CA MET A 658 -14.86 11.21 -38.12
C MET A 658 -13.82 10.87 -39.19
N ASP A 659 -12.85 11.76 -39.38
CA ASP A 659 -11.70 11.49 -40.27
C ASP A 659 -11.04 10.15 -39.92
N PHE A 660 -10.80 9.34 -40.97
CA PHE A 660 -9.91 8.19 -40.86
C PHE A 660 -8.45 8.68 -40.93
N LEU A 661 -7.71 8.53 -39.83
CA LEU A 661 -6.33 8.98 -39.75
C LEU A 661 -5.36 7.85 -40.05
N GLN A 662 -4.44 8.10 -40.96
CA GLN A 662 -3.29 7.24 -41.20
C GLN A 662 -2.22 7.58 -40.16
N GLY A 663 -1.56 6.57 -39.58
CA GLY A 663 -0.58 6.80 -38.53
C GLY A 663 -0.86 6.00 -37.25
N LYS A 664 -0.11 6.30 -36.21
CA LYS A 664 -0.21 5.63 -34.90
C LYS A 664 -0.46 6.65 -33.81
N PRO A 665 -1.10 6.27 -32.69
CA PRO A 665 -1.16 7.12 -31.51
C PRO A 665 0.24 7.32 -30.92
N LEU A 666 0.50 8.48 -30.32
CA LEU A 666 1.81 8.80 -29.72
C LEU A 666 2.20 7.84 -28.58
N SER A 667 1.26 7.08 -28.04
CA SER A 667 1.55 6.01 -27.07
C SER A 667 2.51 4.93 -27.63
N ALA A 668 2.64 4.82 -28.95
CA ALA A 668 3.64 3.96 -29.58
C ALA A 668 5.08 4.41 -29.32
N TRP A 669 5.29 5.67 -28.96
CA TRP A 669 6.63 6.27 -28.74
C TRP A 669 6.81 6.79 -27.30
N CYS A 670 6.16 6.18 -26.33
CA CYS A 670 6.25 6.52 -24.89
C CYS A 670 7.13 5.57 -24.09
N ARG A 671 7.92 4.73 -24.74
CA ARG A 671 8.82 3.78 -24.05
C ARG A 671 10.28 4.19 -24.31
N PRO A 672 11.18 4.00 -23.34
CA PRO A 672 12.59 4.39 -23.49
C PRO A 672 13.27 3.82 -24.75
N GLU A 673 12.83 2.61 -25.17
CA GLU A 673 13.42 1.91 -26.33
C GLU A 673 12.92 2.46 -27.68
N ASN A 674 11.87 3.28 -27.70
CA ASN A 674 11.21 3.72 -28.93
C ASN A 674 10.82 5.21 -28.91
N LEU A 675 11.68 6.05 -28.36
CA LEU A 675 11.45 7.51 -28.32
C LEU A 675 11.70 8.15 -29.69
N LEU A 676 10.89 9.15 -30.01
CA LEU A 676 11.15 10.00 -31.15
C LEU A 676 12.33 10.95 -30.88
N PRO A 677 13.05 11.40 -31.91
CA PRO A 677 14.04 12.48 -31.77
C PRO A 677 13.41 13.73 -31.13
N ALA A 678 14.15 14.40 -30.24
CA ALA A 678 13.65 15.54 -29.47
C ALA A 678 13.07 16.64 -30.40
N GLU A 679 13.69 16.95 -31.51
CA GLU A 679 13.18 17.93 -32.49
C GLU A 679 11.79 17.58 -33.00
N LYS A 680 11.53 16.30 -33.34
CA LYS A 680 10.22 15.84 -33.79
C LYS A 680 9.19 15.95 -32.67
N ILE A 681 9.57 15.63 -31.43
CA ILE A 681 8.68 15.78 -30.26
C ILE A 681 8.27 17.25 -30.12
N PHE A 682 9.21 18.18 -30.24
CA PHE A 682 8.91 19.61 -30.19
C PHE A 682 7.93 20.02 -31.27
N ASP A 683 8.13 19.59 -32.53
CA ASP A 683 7.20 19.91 -33.64
C ASP A 683 5.79 19.38 -33.39
N ILE A 684 5.70 18.15 -32.85
CA ILE A 684 4.41 17.55 -32.51
C ILE A 684 3.72 18.36 -31.41
N ILE A 685 4.42 18.62 -30.30
CA ILE A 685 3.84 19.32 -29.14
C ILE A 685 3.47 20.77 -29.48
N ILE A 686 4.24 21.45 -30.32
CA ILE A 686 3.90 22.80 -30.82
C ILE A 686 2.55 22.75 -31.58
N LYS A 687 2.39 21.79 -32.51
CA LYS A 687 1.14 21.66 -33.28
C LYS A 687 -0.04 21.32 -32.38
N VAL A 688 0.16 20.48 -31.37
CA VAL A 688 -0.90 20.13 -30.40
C VAL A 688 -1.25 21.34 -29.53
N ALA A 689 -0.26 22.08 -29.05
CA ALA A 689 -0.49 23.29 -28.25
C ALA A 689 -1.28 24.37 -29.03
N GLU A 690 -1.00 24.52 -30.34
CA GLU A 690 -1.77 25.43 -31.21
C GLU A 690 -3.20 24.95 -31.46
N ALA A 691 -3.38 23.65 -31.63
CA ALA A 691 -4.69 23.05 -31.78
C ALA A 691 -5.55 23.23 -30.53
N LEU A 692 -4.96 23.06 -29.33
CA LEU A 692 -5.63 23.33 -28.06
C LEU A 692 -5.93 24.81 -27.88
N ASP A 693 -5.02 25.72 -28.21
CA ASP A 693 -5.27 27.18 -28.17
C ASP A 693 -6.46 27.59 -29.03
N TYR A 694 -6.54 27.01 -30.22
CA TYR A 694 -7.70 27.22 -31.11
C TYR A 694 -9.01 26.70 -30.47
N ALA A 695 -9.02 25.49 -29.93
CA ALA A 695 -10.20 24.90 -29.28
C ALA A 695 -10.63 25.73 -28.05
N HIS A 696 -9.68 26.15 -27.21
CA HIS A 696 -9.95 26.95 -26.02
C HIS A 696 -10.55 28.32 -26.36
N LYS A 697 -10.13 28.96 -27.45
CA LYS A 697 -10.75 30.18 -27.98
C LYS A 697 -12.19 29.97 -28.43
N GLN A 698 -12.53 28.75 -28.83
CA GLN A 698 -13.91 28.33 -29.15
C GLN A 698 -14.68 27.81 -27.93
N GLN A 699 -14.13 28.04 -26.70
CA GLN A 699 -14.72 27.59 -25.42
C GLN A 699 -14.83 26.05 -25.32
N VAL A 700 -13.99 25.29 -26.05
CA VAL A 700 -13.93 23.84 -26.01
C VAL A 700 -12.69 23.41 -25.26
N VAL A 701 -12.85 22.62 -24.18
CA VAL A 701 -11.78 22.01 -23.40
C VAL A 701 -11.79 20.52 -23.66
N HIS A 702 -10.62 19.94 -23.94
CA HIS A 702 -10.49 18.53 -24.32
C HIS A 702 -10.68 17.57 -23.14
N ARG A 703 -10.09 17.88 -21.98
CA ARG A 703 -10.15 17.15 -20.68
C ARG A 703 -9.50 15.77 -20.62
N ASP A 704 -9.05 15.20 -21.73
CA ASP A 704 -8.38 13.87 -21.77
C ASP A 704 -7.19 13.88 -22.75
N ILE A 705 -6.33 14.89 -22.64
CA ILE A 705 -5.09 14.93 -23.42
C ILE A 705 -4.10 13.90 -22.88
N LYS A 706 -3.73 12.98 -23.76
CA LYS A 706 -2.76 11.91 -23.50
C LYS A 706 -2.19 11.38 -24.81
N PRO A 707 -1.06 10.66 -24.80
CA PRO A 707 -0.44 10.13 -26.02
C PRO A 707 -1.36 9.27 -26.87
N ALA A 708 -2.33 8.55 -26.26
CA ALA A 708 -3.28 7.70 -26.98
C ALA A 708 -4.28 8.52 -27.84
N ASN A 709 -4.56 9.77 -27.46
CA ASN A 709 -5.52 10.64 -28.13
C ASN A 709 -4.84 11.64 -29.12
N ILE A 710 -3.55 11.44 -29.42
CA ILE A 710 -2.82 12.24 -30.41
C ILE A 710 -2.26 11.30 -31.45
N MET A 711 -2.80 11.39 -32.67
CA MET A 711 -2.36 10.58 -33.79
C MET A 711 -1.22 11.26 -34.53
N TYR A 712 -0.19 10.49 -34.85
CA TYR A 712 0.97 10.95 -35.63
C TYR A 712 1.25 10.01 -36.79
N ASP A 713 1.32 10.56 -37.98
CA ASP A 713 1.77 9.86 -39.17
C ASP A 713 3.24 10.25 -39.45
N GLU A 714 4.12 9.29 -39.26
CA GLU A 714 5.56 9.49 -39.41
C GLU A 714 5.97 9.81 -40.86
N LYS A 715 5.20 9.32 -41.87
CA LYS A 715 5.49 9.51 -43.28
C LYS A 715 5.14 10.91 -43.77
N SER A 716 3.95 11.39 -43.40
CA SER A 716 3.45 12.70 -43.81
C SER A 716 3.78 13.83 -42.82
N GLY A 717 4.20 13.51 -41.59
CA GLY A 717 4.40 14.46 -40.52
C GLY A 717 3.11 15.10 -39.99
N VAL A 718 1.95 14.52 -40.33
CA VAL A 718 0.64 14.99 -39.87
C VAL A 718 0.41 14.60 -38.43
N VAL A 719 -0.02 15.58 -37.65
CA VAL A 719 -0.43 15.40 -36.23
C VAL A 719 -1.88 15.80 -36.10
N LYS A 720 -2.71 14.95 -35.51
CA LYS A 720 -4.10 15.29 -35.20
C LYS A 720 -4.50 14.86 -33.79
N VAL A 721 -5.13 15.75 -33.05
CA VAL A 721 -5.76 15.48 -31.75
C VAL A 721 -7.14 14.87 -31.98
N THR A 722 -7.45 13.77 -31.31
CA THR A 722 -8.71 13.02 -31.42
C THR A 722 -9.47 13.03 -30.11
N ASP A 723 -10.73 12.63 -30.13
CA ASP A 723 -11.58 12.42 -28.95
C ASP A 723 -11.89 13.68 -28.12
N PHE A 724 -12.07 14.84 -28.76
CA PHE A 724 -12.57 16.04 -28.10
C PHE A 724 -13.97 15.79 -27.50
N GLY A 725 -14.15 16.18 -26.24
CA GLY A 725 -15.46 16.22 -25.58
C GLY A 725 -16.00 14.90 -25.01
N VAL A 726 -15.42 13.75 -25.36
CA VAL A 726 -15.93 12.43 -24.90
C VAL A 726 -15.69 12.21 -23.40
N ALA A 727 -14.75 12.92 -22.80
CA ALA A 727 -14.37 12.79 -21.39
C ALA A 727 -15.37 13.42 -20.39
N CYS A 728 -16.24 14.31 -20.84
CA CYS A 728 -17.24 14.95 -19.97
C CYS A 728 -18.35 14.01 -19.49
N LEU A 729 -18.49 12.85 -20.13
CA LEU A 729 -19.38 11.77 -19.69
C LEU A 729 -18.88 11.12 -18.38
N VAL A 730 -17.62 11.33 -18.03
CA VAL A 730 -16.92 10.71 -16.89
C VAL A 730 -17.01 11.56 -15.60
N ASP A 731 -17.14 12.87 -15.74
CA ASP A 731 -17.03 13.82 -14.60
C ASP A 731 -18.24 13.81 -13.66
N SER A 732 -19.36 13.15 -13.98
CA SER A 732 -20.61 13.34 -13.23
C SER A 732 -21.37 12.06 -12.83
N SER A 733 -20.87 10.86 -13.15
CA SER A 733 -21.56 9.62 -12.77
C SER A 733 -20.59 8.51 -12.42
N LYS A 734 -20.80 7.90 -11.24
CA LYS A 734 -20.21 6.60 -10.91
C LYS A 734 -20.78 5.59 -11.90
N THR A 735 -19.92 4.99 -12.70
CA THR A 735 -20.31 3.85 -13.55
C THR A 735 -20.79 2.70 -12.66
N LYS A 736 -21.70 1.85 -13.17
CA LYS A 736 -22.15 0.61 -12.50
C LYS A 736 -21.02 -0.24 -11.95
N THR A 737 -19.83 -0.11 -12.51
CA THR A 737 -18.63 -0.88 -12.14
C THR A 737 -17.75 -0.21 -11.09
N GLY A 738 -18.04 1.03 -10.65
CA GLY A 738 -17.19 1.76 -9.68
C GLY A 738 -15.79 2.09 -10.19
N THR A 739 -15.51 1.89 -11.46
CA THR A 739 -14.21 2.12 -12.09
C THR A 739 -14.05 3.61 -12.37
N VAL A 740 -12.95 4.22 -11.93
CA VAL A 740 -12.55 5.57 -12.35
C VAL A 740 -12.24 5.49 -13.84
N LEU A 741 -13.17 6.01 -14.67
CA LEU A 741 -13.01 6.05 -16.11
C LEU A 741 -11.98 7.14 -16.46
N GLY A 742 -10.86 6.77 -17.07
CA GLY A 742 -9.81 7.66 -17.52
C GLY A 742 -8.42 7.17 -17.08
N SER A 743 -7.37 7.79 -17.63
CA SER A 743 -5.99 7.52 -17.23
C SER A 743 -5.56 8.57 -16.20
N PRO A 744 -5.63 8.31 -14.89
CA PRO A 744 -5.42 9.31 -13.83
C PRO A 744 -4.07 10.02 -13.91
N SER A 745 -3.06 9.35 -14.50
CA SER A 745 -1.69 9.85 -14.61
C SER A 745 -1.53 11.14 -15.42
N TYR A 746 -2.52 11.48 -16.27
CA TYR A 746 -2.50 12.70 -17.10
C TYR A 746 -3.46 13.78 -16.58
N MET A 747 -4.28 13.49 -15.58
CA MET A 747 -5.25 14.44 -15.04
C MET A 747 -4.55 15.59 -14.31
N SER A 748 -5.11 16.78 -14.44
CA SER A 748 -4.65 17.97 -13.72
C SER A 748 -5.08 17.94 -12.25
N PRO A 749 -4.40 18.67 -11.35
CA PRO A 749 -4.78 18.77 -9.93
C PRO A 749 -6.23 19.19 -9.72
N GLU A 750 -6.72 20.15 -10.52
CA GLU A 750 -8.10 20.66 -10.47
C GLU A 750 -9.13 19.64 -10.94
N GLN A 751 -8.80 18.79 -11.94
CA GLN A 751 -9.67 17.68 -12.37
C GLN A 751 -9.80 16.64 -11.26
N LEU A 752 -8.69 16.26 -10.62
CA LEU A 752 -8.69 15.32 -9.51
C LEU A 752 -9.45 15.86 -8.29
N ALA A 753 -9.45 17.17 -8.11
CA ALA A 753 -10.17 17.83 -7.03
C ALA A 753 -11.65 18.10 -7.36
N GLY A 754 -12.16 17.71 -8.54
CA GLY A 754 -13.54 17.97 -8.99
C GLY A 754 -13.87 19.47 -9.12
N LYS A 755 -12.86 20.34 -9.31
CA LYS A 755 -13.05 21.78 -9.51
C LYS A 755 -13.42 22.11 -10.95
N LYS A 756 -13.87 23.36 -11.18
CA LYS A 756 -14.14 23.83 -12.55
C LYS A 756 -12.86 23.77 -13.39
N VAL A 757 -12.95 23.07 -14.51
CA VAL A 757 -11.83 22.81 -15.44
C VAL A 757 -11.90 23.81 -16.59
N ASP A 758 -10.76 24.40 -16.95
CA ASP A 758 -10.58 25.25 -18.11
C ASP A 758 -9.42 24.77 -19.01
N GLY A 759 -9.11 25.48 -20.08
CA GLY A 759 -8.07 25.09 -21.04
C GLY A 759 -6.68 24.90 -20.42
N ARG A 760 -6.38 25.47 -19.26
CA ARG A 760 -5.09 25.29 -18.56
C ARG A 760 -4.92 23.88 -18.00
N SER A 761 -6.01 23.15 -17.82
CA SER A 761 -5.96 21.72 -17.47
C SER A 761 -5.44 20.87 -18.63
N ASP A 762 -5.85 21.15 -19.86
CA ASP A 762 -5.31 20.48 -21.06
C ASP A 762 -3.80 20.75 -21.22
N LEU A 763 -3.34 21.95 -20.86
CA LEU A 763 -1.92 22.30 -20.92
C LEU A 763 -1.09 21.56 -19.86
N PHE A 764 -1.68 21.25 -18.70
CA PHE A 764 -1.05 20.36 -17.72
C PHE A 764 -0.91 18.95 -18.30
N SER A 765 -1.98 18.39 -18.84
CA SER A 765 -2.00 17.05 -19.45
C SER A 765 -1.04 16.97 -20.64
N LEU A 766 -0.93 18.05 -21.43
CA LEU A 766 0.06 18.16 -22.50
C LEU A 766 1.49 18.24 -21.94
N GLY A 767 1.71 18.88 -20.81
CA GLY A 767 2.98 18.88 -20.08
C GLY A 767 3.39 17.48 -19.62
N VAL A 768 2.45 16.69 -19.09
CA VAL A 768 2.68 15.26 -18.74
C VAL A 768 3.03 14.45 -19.98
N THR A 769 2.28 14.65 -21.08
CA THR A 769 2.54 13.99 -22.37
C THR A 769 3.91 14.35 -22.92
N PHE A 770 4.29 15.62 -22.86
CA PHE A 770 5.60 16.09 -23.31
C PHE A 770 6.74 15.49 -22.49
N PHE A 771 6.62 15.47 -21.17
CA PHE A 771 7.58 14.82 -20.27
C PHE A 771 7.76 13.35 -20.66
N GLN A 772 6.66 12.62 -20.84
CA GLN A 772 6.71 11.20 -21.15
C GLN A 772 7.32 10.92 -22.53
N LEU A 773 7.03 11.71 -23.55
CA LEU A 773 7.62 11.56 -24.87
C LEU A 773 9.13 11.83 -24.87
N LEU A 774 9.62 12.72 -24.00
CA LEU A 774 11.05 13.03 -23.87
C LEU A 774 11.82 11.97 -23.11
N THR A 775 11.22 11.36 -22.08
CA THR A 775 11.89 10.48 -21.11
C THR A 775 11.50 9.01 -21.22
N GLY A 776 10.34 8.71 -21.78
CA GLY A 776 9.73 7.37 -21.73
C GLY A 776 9.02 7.06 -20.41
N GLU A 777 9.07 7.96 -19.43
CA GLU A 777 8.51 7.78 -18.08
C GLU A 777 7.45 8.84 -17.76
N LEU A 778 6.56 8.53 -16.84
CA LEU A 778 5.59 9.49 -16.34
C LEU A 778 6.21 10.38 -15.26
N PRO A 779 5.86 11.68 -15.19
CA PRO A 779 6.40 12.61 -14.19
C PRO A 779 5.92 12.29 -12.76
N PHE A 780 4.83 11.55 -12.61
CA PHE A 780 4.25 11.12 -11.34
C PHE A 780 3.95 9.63 -11.41
N VAL A 781 4.57 8.85 -10.54
CA VAL A 781 4.37 7.40 -10.41
C VAL A 781 4.14 7.05 -8.94
N ALA A 782 3.20 6.16 -8.66
CA ALA A 782 2.92 5.66 -7.32
C ALA A 782 2.30 4.26 -7.35
N ASP A 783 2.41 3.53 -6.24
CA ASP A 783 1.94 2.15 -6.12
C ASP A 783 0.42 2.05 -5.92
N SER A 784 -0.26 3.15 -5.60
CA SER A 784 -1.71 3.21 -5.45
C SER A 784 -2.31 4.44 -6.13
N LEU A 785 -3.57 4.33 -6.54
CA LEU A 785 -4.31 5.44 -7.13
C LEU A 785 -4.38 6.66 -6.21
N ALA A 786 -4.63 6.45 -4.91
CA ALA A 786 -4.70 7.52 -3.93
C ALA A 786 -3.34 8.24 -3.78
N SER A 787 -2.24 7.49 -3.73
CA SER A 787 -0.89 8.05 -3.68
C SER A 787 -0.52 8.79 -4.97
N LEU A 788 -0.94 8.28 -6.13
CA LEU A 788 -0.76 8.97 -7.41
C LEU A 788 -1.50 10.30 -7.45
N MET A 789 -2.77 10.32 -7.02
CA MET A 789 -3.57 11.55 -6.95
C MET A 789 -2.95 12.57 -5.99
N TYR A 790 -2.45 12.11 -4.84
CA TYR A 790 -1.73 12.96 -3.89
C TYR A 790 -0.47 13.59 -4.52
N LYS A 791 0.34 12.79 -5.19
CA LYS A 791 1.56 13.27 -5.87
C LYS A 791 1.25 14.29 -6.98
N ILE A 792 0.25 14.01 -7.80
CA ILE A 792 -0.20 14.95 -8.84
C ILE A 792 -0.66 16.27 -8.22
N ALA A 793 -1.34 16.25 -7.09
CA ALA A 793 -1.86 17.46 -6.45
C ALA A 793 -0.79 18.25 -5.69
N ASN A 794 0.17 17.57 -5.04
CA ASN A 794 1.00 18.20 -4.01
C ASN A 794 2.51 18.12 -4.28
N GLU A 795 3.04 17.07 -4.93
CA GLU A 795 4.47 16.85 -5.07
C GLU A 795 5.02 17.44 -6.38
N LYS A 796 6.26 17.90 -6.33
CA LYS A 796 6.99 18.33 -7.52
C LYS A 796 7.45 17.10 -8.30
N HIS A 797 7.33 17.15 -9.64
CA HIS A 797 7.85 16.08 -10.51
C HIS A 797 9.39 16.07 -10.53
N VAL A 798 9.95 14.95 -10.94
CA VAL A 798 11.40 14.84 -11.21
C VAL A 798 11.77 15.77 -12.36
N ASP A 799 12.89 16.47 -12.27
CA ASP A 799 13.37 17.31 -13.38
C ASP A 799 13.71 16.45 -14.60
N VAL A 800 13.19 16.84 -15.76
CA VAL A 800 13.39 16.12 -17.02
C VAL A 800 14.87 15.89 -17.35
N ARG A 801 15.75 16.81 -16.94
CA ARG A 801 17.18 16.75 -17.17
C ARG A 801 17.93 15.75 -16.27
N ILE A 802 17.30 15.26 -15.21
CA ILE A 802 17.84 14.13 -14.43
C ILE A 802 17.78 12.85 -15.26
N LEU A 803 16.72 12.66 -16.03
CA LEU A 803 16.51 11.50 -16.91
C LEU A 803 17.14 11.70 -18.30
N ARG A 804 17.21 12.96 -18.78
CA ARG A 804 17.74 13.36 -20.08
C ARG A 804 18.68 14.57 -19.93
N PRO A 805 19.93 14.35 -19.49
CA PRO A 805 20.91 15.42 -19.28
C PRO A 805 21.32 16.16 -20.57
N ASP A 806 21.09 15.51 -21.71
CA ASP A 806 21.36 16.04 -23.06
C ASP A 806 20.43 17.19 -23.46
N LEU A 807 19.30 17.36 -22.79
CA LEU A 807 18.34 18.41 -23.10
C LEU A 807 18.74 19.77 -22.50
N PRO A 808 18.54 20.88 -23.23
CA PRO A 808 18.85 22.20 -22.73
C PRO A 808 17.95 22.63 -21.56
N THR A 809 18.42 23.58 -20.77
CA THR A 809 17.73 24.07 -19.56
C THR A 809 16.35 24.65 -19.83
N CYS A 810 16.08 25.15 -21.04
CA CYS A 810 14.78 25.66 -21.44
C CYS A 810 13.69 24.58 -21.39
N VAL A 811 14.03 23.28 -21.64
CA VAL A 811 13.08 22.17 -21.58
C VAL A 811 12.56 21.99 -20.16
N SER A 812 13.47 21.95 -19.17
CA SER A 812 13.10 21.88 -17.76
C SER A 812 12.20 23.05 -17.35
N THR A 813 12.51 24.25 -17.80
CA THR A 813 11.70 25.45 -17.52
C THR A 813 10.28 25.32 -18.09
N ILE A 814 10.14 24.84 -19.33
CA ILE A 814 8.83 24.66 -19.99
C ILE A 814 8.01 23.60 -19.27
N VAL A 815 8.59 22.43 -18.99
CA VAL A 815 7.93 21.32 -18.27
C VAL A 815 7.51 21.77 -16.87
N ASN A 816 8.39 22.43 -16.12
CA ASN A 816 8.09 22.95 -14.79
C ASN A 816 6.89 23.92 -14.84
N ARG A 817 6.83 24.79 -15.85
CA ARG A 817 5.73 25.75 -16.03
C ARG A 817 4.42 25.08 -16.44
N ALA A 818 4.49 24.06 -17.28
CA ALA A 818 3.30 23.30 -17.69
C ALA A 818 2.73 22.47 -16.54
N LEU A 819 3.57 21.88 -15.69
CA LEU A 819 3.20 21.03 -14.57
C LEU A 819 3.03 21.78 -13.24
N TYR A 820 2.91 23.11 -13.28
CA TYR A 820 2.69 23.87 -12.06
C TYR A 820 1.34 23.51 -11.42
N LYS A 821 1.33 23.29 -10.10
CA LYS A 821 0.12 22.89 -9.38
C LYS A 821 -0.90 24.03 -9.28
N ASP A 822 -0.38 25.22 -8.98
CA ASP A 822 -1.16 26.45 -8.97
C ASP A 822 -1.48 26.86 -10.41
N ILE A 823 -2.77 26.89 -10.75
CA ILE A 823 -3.27 27.14 -12.09
C ILE A 823 -2.91 28.55 -12.59
N GLU A 824 -2.78 29.54 -11.67
CA GLU A 824 -2.41 30.92 -12.02
C GLU A 824 -0.93 31.07 -12.37
N LYS A 825 -0.07 30.18 -11.87
CA LYS A 825 1.36 30.16 -12.17
C LYS A 825 1.72 29.24 -13.34
N ARG A 826 0.74 28.45 -13.80
CA ARG A 826 0.89 27.54 -14.95
C ARG A 826 0.96 28.34 -16.26
N VAL A 827 1.31 27.69 -17.34
CA VAL A 827 1.19 28.27 -18.70
C VAL A 827 -0.29 28.62 -18.95
N GLN A 828 -0.57 29.87 -19.33
CA GLN A 828 -1.93 30.41 -19.40
C GLN A 828 -2.63 30.15 -20.75
N SER A 829 -1.91 29.86 -21.84
CA SER A 829 -2.52 29.52 -23.15
C SER A 829 -1.63 28.59 -23.96
N GLY A 830 -2.23 27.85 -24.89
CA GLY A 830 -1.50 26.99 -25.82
C GLY A 830 -0.55 27.78 -26.70
N HIS A 831 -0.94 29.01 -27.06
CA HIS A 831 -0.06 29.94 -27.80
C HIS A 831 1.24 30.27 -27.04
N HIS A 832 1.13 30.56 -25.72
CA HIS A 832 2.31 30.82 -24.89
C HIS A 832 3.22 29.58 -24.81
N LEU A 833 2.64 28.40 -24.68
CA LEU A 833 3.38 27.14 -24.67
C LEU A 833 4.09 26.89 -26.00
N ALA A 834 3.38 27.03 -27.12
CA ALA A 834 3.94 26.84 -28.45
C ALA A 834 5.10 27.80 -28.74
N ASN A 835 4.99 29.05 -28.33
CA ASN A 835 6.05 30.05 -28.50
C ASN A 835 7.28 29.76 -27.62
N ALA A 836 7.08 29.30 -26.38
CA ALA A 836 8.17 28.86 -25.51
C ALA A 836 8.91 27.65 -26.11
N LEU A 837 8.15 26.68 -26.63
CA LEU A 837 8.73 25.50 -27.31
C LEU A 837 9.52 25.88 -28.56
N ARG A 838 9.00 26.79 -29.40
CA ARG A 838 9.73 27.25 -30.60
C ARG A 838 11.06 27.90 -30.25
N ARG A 839 11.08 28.77 -29.23
CA ARG A 839 12.32 29.40 -28.76
C ARG A 839 13.33 28.38 -28.25
N CYS A 840 12.82 27.40 -27.48
CA CYS A 840 13.66 26.33 -26.94
C CYS A 840 14.21 25.40 -28.03
N LYS A 841 13.39 25.07 -29.04
CA LYS A 841 13.80 24.29 -30.20
C LYS A 841 14.97 24.94 -30.95
N GLN A 842 14.95 26.28 -31.13
CA GLN A 842 16.04 27.01 -31.77
C GLN A 842 17.39 26.91 -31.03
N GLN A 843 17.36 26.65 -29.72
CA GLN A 843 18.57 26.41 -28.93
C GLN A 843 19.09 24.98 -29.17
N ILE A 844 18.22 23.99 -29.26
CA ILE A 844 18.60 22.60 -29.57
C ILE A 844 19.29 22.51 -30.93
N THR A 845 18.77 23.23 -31.94
CA THR A 845 19.33 23.22 -33.32
C THR A 845 20.64 24.00 -33.46
N LYS A 846 21.00 24.84 -32.48
CA LYS A 846 22.27 25.58 -32.46
C LYS A 846 23.40 24.85 -31.73
N ASP A 847 23.05 23.93 -30.83
CA ASP A 847 24.02 23.17 -30.02
C ASP A 847 24.35 21.80 -30.65
N HIS A 848 23.75 21.48 -31.80
CA HIS A 848 24.07 20.39 -32.72
C HIS A 848 24.66 20.98 -34.05
#